data_a599dabaa2de22dc791dae2de8149f97
#
_entry.id   a599dabaa2de22dc791dae2de8149f97
#
_cell.length_a   1.000
_cell.length_b   1.000
_cell.length_c   1.000
_cell.angle_alpha   90.00
_cell.angle_beta   90.00
_cell.angle_gamma   90.00
#
_symmetry.space_group_name_H-M   'P 1'
#
loop_
_entity.id
_entity.type
_entity.pdbx_description
1 polymer ?
#
loop_
_entity_poly.entity_id
_entity_poly.type
_entity_poly.pdbx_seq_one_letter_code
_entity_poly.pdbx_strand_id
1 'polypeptide(L)'
;MIKINRIKTYIDAENYIGRFGFDHKFDSGLNIIYGDNSSGKSTILSCLYYCLGMEQLLGGNREKILDKSLRSTFTIDTIDYKVVYSEAIIEIENKSGQKAIVKRVIKGRGHENTNSLVVKEYNDGKESTNTYYVRSTGDHDNENGFYNWLKNFTDIQLPTIYQTDGKKAKSLYLQNLMSCALVEQTKGWSDLFSQMPYFGIKDPKTKVVEYLLDLKSLEDDIKKDILEQEKNELKKKWLSYIENFNLYMSRYSIQLDGITERYKAKTTVNSVNRSDIYCILDGNSTKVKSVIKDLKKQLSDILKSDKKSSTDESTAEQTKLINEIRSLNKQLRELEHKKVTEKQKINEYNDLIEKNNTSIEQISGIKKVNRINDLKVIEQCPTCNSKLGHESRMNIDDSQIDFEKSMAFLKSQLDLYTSYVKNSTVLFEKLDNAISYYRIEIKNKNLQLNSLKKDITEKEVISREKIHKEISLTKSISDLESAITDFSDLKTKLIEIIGKIDDIDVGLNNLDINKQEDANQIANFSREFNRYLDDFEYSSNSIDSVKIKEDYPSKLLPFIEIYNFGKANEMQPIRLSSSASDFVRSEWAYYFSLMSCSRRHPGFLVFDEPGQHAMKPSSMKSLISASINTNKQVILAISKSVDKYSNTEAVIEVEGVKKLDNDYLITEAISLGDVNVIDIDPNNLHKSVAAL
;
A
#
# COMPACT_ATOMS: atom_id res chain seq x y z
N MET A 1 -15.38 -5.88 -15.98
CA MET A 1 -14.92 -6.67 -17.14
C MET A 1 -14.54 -5.72 -18.27
N ILE A 2 -13.52 -6.06 -19.02
CA ILE A 2 -13.00 -5.29 -20.16
C ILE A 2 -13.13 -6.14 -21.42
N LYS A 3 -13.53 -5.52 -22.51
CA LYS A 3 -13.44 -6.06 -23.87
C LYS A 3 -12.52 -5.13 -24.66
N ILE A 4 -11.57 -5.71 -25.38
CA ILE A 4 -10.63 -5.00 -26.24
C ILE A 4 -11.22 -5.01 -27.65
N ASN A 5 -11.57 -3.84 -28.19
CA ASN A 5 -12.21 -3.75 -29.50
C ASN A 5 -11.22 -3.48 -30.64
N ARG A 6 -10.13 -2.75 -30.35
CA ARG A 6 -9.15 -2.39 -31.37
C ARG A 6 -7.83 -1.98 -30.76
N ILE A 7 -6.74 -2.22 -31.47
CA ILE A 7 -5.41 -1.71 -31.17
C ILE A 7 -4.78 -1.07 -32.40
N LYS A 8 -4.19 0.11 -32.22
CA LYS A 8 -3.51 0.85 -33.28
C LYS A 8 -2.17 1.38 -32.77
N THR A 9 -1.23 1.54 -33.71
CA THR A 9 -0.01 2.33 -33.47
C THR A 9 0.19 3.29 -34.62
N TYR A 10 0.79 4.44 -34.29
CA TYR A 10 1.29 5.38 -35.27
C TYR A 10 2.77 5.63 -35.03
N ILE A 11 3.57 5.61 -36.10
CA ILE A 11 5.01 5.81 -36.09
C ILE A 11 5.36 6.83 -37.15
N ASP A 12 5.94 7.96 -36.76
CA ASP A 12 6.52 8.92 -37.68
C ASP A 12 8.03 8.64 -37.79
N ALA A 13 8.56 8.52 -38.98
CA ALA A 13 9.98 8.27 -39.25
C ALA A 13 10.68 9.49 -39.85
N GLU A 14 11.99 9.59 -39.59
CA GLU A 14 12.82 10.63 -40.17
C GLU A 14 12.87 10.49 -41.70
N ASN A 15 12.75 11.60 -42.43
CA ASN A 15 12.80 11.65 -43.88
C ASN A 15 11.70 10.86 -44.63
N TYR A 16 10.56 10.57 -43.98
CA TYR A 16 9.43 9.92 -44.59
C TYR A 16 8.16 10.76 -44.44
N ILE A 17 7.46 11.01 -45.56
CA ILE A 17 6.17 11.71 -45.55
C ILE A 17 5.06 10.67 -45.49
N GLY A 18 4.48 10.48 -44.33
CA GLY A 18 3.44 9.49 -44.03
C GLY A 18 3.63 8.91 -42.61
N ARG A 19 2.79 7.95 -42.30
CA ARG A 19 2.83 7.26 -40.99
C ARG A 19 2.92 5.76 -41.21
N PHE A 20 3.74 5.12 -40.38
CA PHE A 20 3.80 3.68 -40.24
C PHE A 20 2.97 3.25 -39.01
N GLY A 21 2.68 1.98 -38.86
CA GLY A 21 1.99 1.42 -37.72
C GLY A 21 1.13 0.20 -38.08
N PHE A 22 0.21 -0.15 -37.21
CA PHE A 22 -0.76 -1.19 -37.44
C PHE A 22 -2.14 -0.78 -36.91
N ASP A 23 -3.18 -1.42 -37.43
CA ASP A 23 -4.57 -1.19 -37.04
C ASP A 23 -5.33 -2.51 -37.06
N HIS A 24 -5.59 -3.11 -35.90
CA HIS A 24 -6.24 -4.40 -35.76
C HIS A 24 -7.49 -4.32 -34.89
N LYS A 25 -8.59 -4.93 -35.37
CA LYS A 25 -9.84 -5.06 -34.63
C LYS A 25 -9.91 -6.43 -33.97
N PHE A 26 -10.50 -6.49 -32.79
CA PHE A 26 -10.76 -7.71 -32.05
C PHE A 26 -12.26 -7.93 -31.85
N ASP A 27 -12.66 -9.19 -31.95
CA ASP A 27 -14.03 -9.63 -31.69
C ASP A 27 -14.22 -10.08 -30.25
N SER A 28 -15.44 -10.34 -29.82
CA SER A 28 -15.76 -10.70 -28.43
C SER A 28 -15.35 -12.13 -28.04
N GLY A 29 -15.11 -13.02 -28.99
CA GLY A 29 -14.71 -14.40 -28.80
C GLY A 29 -13.22 -14.61 -28.99
N LEU A 30 -12.87 -15.66 -29.70
CA LEU A 30 -11.49 -16.02 -30.02
C LEU A 30 -10.91 -15.10 -31.11
N ASN A 31 -9.74 -14.55 -30.81
CA ASN A 31 -8.93 -13.78 -31.75
C ASN A 31 -7.55 -14.42 -31.84
N ILE A 32 -7.08 -14.69 -33.03
CA ILE A 32 -5.76 -15.27 -33.28
C ILE A 32 -4.91 -14.29 -34.06
N ILE A 33 -3.82 -13.82 -33.44
CA ILE A 33 -2.78 -13.05 -34.11
C ILE A 33 -1.78 -14.07 -34.68
N TYR A 34 -1.75 -14.19 -35.99
CA TYR A 34 -1.02 -15.24 -36.68
C TYR A 34 0.04 -14.65 -37.60
N GLY A 35 1.26 -15.16 -37.59
CA GLY A 35 2.35 -14.65 -38.39
C GLY A 35 3.68 -15.36 -38.15
N ASP A 36 4.69 -15.11 -38.99
CA ASP A 36 6.01 -15.67 -38.84
C ASP A 36 6.69 -15.26 -37.53
N ASN A 37 7.75 -15.99 -37.17
CA ASN A 37 8.63 -15.55 -36.09
C ASN A 37 9.20 -14.18 -36.41
N SER A 38 9.21 -13.29 -35.42
CA SER A 38 9.65 -11.88 -35.56
C SER A 38 8.77 -11.01 -36.48
N SER A 39 7.56 -11.44 -36.81
CA SER A 39 6.60 -10.64 -37.61
C SER A 39 5.97 -9.46 -36.85
N GLY A 40 6.21 -9.32 -35.53
CA GLY A 40 5.66 -8.25 -34.70
C GLY A 40 4.46 -8.63 -33.83
N LYS A 41 4.07 -9.91 -33.74
CA LYS A 41 2.98 -10.39 -32.87
C LYS A 41 3.14 -9.91 -31.42
N SER A 42 4.30 -10.18 -30.81
CA SER A 42 4.58 -9.75 -29.44
C SER A 42 4.67 -8.21 -29.31
N THR A 43 5.01 -7.49 -30.38
CA THR A 43 4.99 -6.03 -30.42
C THR A 43 3.56 -5.50 -30.29
N ILE A 44 2.58 -6.13 -30.99
CA ILE A 44 1.16 -5.78 -30.90
C ILE A 44 0.66 -6.00 -29.47
N LEU A 45 0.96 -7.18 -28.88
CA LEU A 45 0.57 -7.49 -27.51
C LEU A 45 1.25 -6.54 -26.51
N SER A 46 2.55 -6.20 -26.71
CA SER A 46 3.24 -5.24 -25.84
C SER A 46 2.60 -3.84 -25.88
N CYS A 47 2.08 -3.40 -27.03
CA CYS A 47 1.32 -2.16 -27.12
C CYS A 47 -0.01 -2.23 -26.34
N LEU A 48 -0.66 -3.40 -26.29
CA LEU A 48 -1.84 -3.63 -25.48
C LEU A 48 -1.52 -3.49 -23.99
N TYR A 49 -0.48 -4.17 -23.50
CA TYR A 49 0.00 -4.02 -22.11
C TYR A 49 0.34 -2.56 -21.79
N TYR A 50 0.99 -1.88 -22.72
CA TYR A 50 1.42 -0.49 -22.54
C TYR A 50 0.25 0.48 -22.41
N CYS A 51 -0.77 0.36 -23.27
CA CYS A 51 -1.97 1.19 -23.21
C CYS A 51 -2.81 0.92 -21.96
N LEU A 52 -2.80 -0.30 -21.43
CA LEU A 52 -3.48 -0.66 -20.19
C LEU A 52 -2.66 -0.29 -18.93
N GLY A 53 -1.42 0.24 -19.08
CA GLY A 53 -0.54 0.52 -17.96
C GLY A 53 0.05 -0.73 -17.31
N MET A 54 -0.02 -1.88 -18.00
CA MET A 54 0.40 -3.20 -17.49
C MET A 54 1.80 -3.62 -17.95
N GLU A 55 2.61 -2.69 -18.41
CA GLU A 55 3.96 -2.98 -18.90
C GLU A 55 4.90 -3.63 -17.88
N GLN A 56 4.59 -3.54 -16.58
CA GLN A 56 5.35 -4.23 -15.55
C GLN A 56 5.25 -5.76 -15.66
N LEU A 57 4.15 -6.26 -16.26
CA LEU A 57 3.94 -7.68 -16.52
C LEU A 57 4.82 -8.21 -17.67
N LEU A 58 5.48 -7.35 -18.45
CA LEU A 58 6.43 -7.73 -19.49
C LEU A 58 7.86 -7.99 -18.97
N GLY A 59 8.10 -7.84 -17.67
CA GLY A 59 9.32 -8.30 -16.99
C GLY A 59 10.61 -7.55 -17.33
N GLY A 60 10.57 -6.39 -17.96
CA GLY A 60 11.73 -5.62 -18.39
C GLY A 60 12.06 -4.39 -17.55
N ASN A 61 13.29 -3.86 -17.70
CA ASN A 61 13.63 -2.53 -17.21
C ASN A 61 12.79 -1.46 -17.91
N ARG A 62 12.30 -0.49 -17.15
CA ARG A 62 11.27 0.53 -17.50
C ARG A 62 11.41 1.18 -18.88
N GLU A 63 12.62 1.28 -19.44
CA GLU A 63 12.87 1.93 -20.73
C GLU A 63 13.00 0.96 -21.92
N LYS A 64 13.13 -0.35 -21.68
CA LYS A 64 13.38 -1.36 -22.72
C LYS A 64 12.21 -2.31 -22.97
N ILE A 65 11.04 -2.01 -22.44
CA ILE A 65 9.87 -2.92 -22.48
C ILE A 65 9.29 -3.01 -23.89
N LEU A 66 9.27 -1.90 -24.63
CA LEU A 66 8.75 -1.90 -25.98
C LEU A 66 9.88 -2.08 -26.99
N ASP A 67 9.55 -2.78 -28.08
CA ASP A 67 10.48 -3.11 -29.16
C ASP A 67 11.21 -1.88 -29.72
N LYS A 68 12.42 -2.11 -30.24
CA LYS A 68 13.22 -1.08 -30.92
C LYS A 68 12.49 -0.48 -32.11
N SER A 69 11.66 -1.26 -32.81
CA SER A 69 10.82 -0.84 -33.94
C SER A 69 9.88 0.32 -33.61
N LEU A 70 9.45 0.43 -32.35
CA LEU A 70 8.58 1.52 -31.89
C LEU A 70 9.34 2.71 -31.28
N ARG A 71 10.64 2.55 -30.99
CA ARG A 71 11.41 3.52 -30.19
C ARG A 71 12.62 4.09 -30.89
N SER A 72 13.29 3.32 -31.75
CA SER A 72 14.56 3.74 -32.34
C SER A 72 14.59 3.59 -33.85
N THR A 73 14.61 2.37 -34.35
CA THR A 73 14.75 2.07 -35.78
C THR A 73 13.98 0.82 -36.14
N PHE A 74 13.45 0.78 -37.35
CA PHE A 74 12.87 -0.39 -37.98
C PHE A 74 13.25 -0.43 -39.46
N THR A 75 13.29 -1.62 -40.04
CA THR A 75 13.72 -1.84 -41.40
C THR A 75 12.53 -2.29 -42.26
N ILE A 76 12.36 -1.67 -43.40
CA ILE A 76 11.34 -2.03 -44.43
C ILE A 76 12.02 -2.05 -45.78
N ASP A 77 11.87 -3.13 -46.54
CA ASP A 77 12.46 -3.29 -47.88
C ASP A 77 13.97 -2.94 -47.90
N THR A 78 14.73 -3.40 -46.91
CA THR A 78 16.15 -3.10 -46.74
C THR A 78 16.48 -1.64 -46.39
N ILE A 79 15.47 -0.77 -46.19
CA ILE A 79 15.65 0.62 -45.78
C ILE A 79 15.43 0.76 -44.29
N ASP A 80 16.41 1.32 -43.59
CA ASP A 80 16.30 1.63 -42.18
C ASP A 80 15.62 2.98 -41.95
N TYR A 81 14.56 2.96 -41.19
CA TYR A 81 13.81 4.14 -40.77
C TYR A 81 14.08 4.45 -39.31
N LYS A 82 14.46 5.68 -39.01
CA LYS A 82 14.64 6.15 -37.64
C LYS A 82 13.32 6.72 -37.13
N VAL A 83 12.83 6.20 -36.02
CA VAL A 83 11.59 6.65 -35.37
C VAL A 83 11.79 8.03 -34.78
N VAL A 84 10.91 8.98 -35.13
CA VAL A 84 10.87 10.33 -34.56
C VAL A 84 9.77 10.46 -33.50
N TYR A 85 8.61 9.85 -33.78
CA TYR A 85 7.48 9.83 -32.88
C TYR A 85 6.75 8.49 -33.00
N SER A 86 6.25 8.00 -31.89
CA SER A 86 5.35 6.84 -31.91
C SER A 86 4.37 6.88 -30.76
N GLU A 87 3.16 6.36 -31.00
CA GLU A 87 2.08 6.24 -30.05
C GLU A 87 1.30 4.95 -30.24
N ALA A 88 0.72 4.45 -29.17
CA ALA A 88 -0.24 3.34 -29.19
C ALA A 88 -1.61 3.80 -28.72
N ILE A 89 -2.65 3.21 -29.31
CA ILE A 89 -4.05 3.53 -29.05
C ILE A 89 -4.81 2.22 -28.90
N ILE A 90 -5.59 2.08 -27.82
CA ILE A 90 -6.49 0.96 -27.62
C ILE A 90 -7.93 1.45 -27.49
N GLU A 91 -8.86 0.74 -28.09
CA GLU A 91 -10.29 0.94 -27.89
C GLU A 91 -10.81 -0.18 -27.02
N ILE A 92 -11.38 0.17 -25.87
CA ILE A 92 -11.92 -0.78 -24.88
C ILE A 92 -13.38 -0.48 -24.59
N GLU A 93 -14.07 -1.51 -24.13
CA GLU A 93 -15.46 -1.45 -23.72
C GLU A 93 -15.63 -2.13 -22.36
N ASN A 94 -16.41 -1.54 -21.48
CA ASN A 94 -16.70 -2.13 -20.19
C ASN A 94 -17.96 -3.01 -20.23
N LYS A 95 -18.31 -3.65 -19.12
CA LYS A 95 -19.48 -4.52 -18.99
C LYS A 95 -20.81 -3.81 -19.27
N SER A 96 -20.88 -2.50 -19.06
CA SER A 96 -22.08 -1.67 -19.31
C SER A 96 -22.21 -1.21 -20.76
N GLY A 97 -21.26 -1.57 -21.65
CA GLY A 97 -21.22 -1.12 -23.03
C GLY A 97 -20.63 0.28 -23.24
N GLN A 98 -20.09 0.91 -22.22
CA GLN A 98 -19.38 2.18 -22.34
C GLN A 98 -18.05 1.95 -23.03
N LYS A 99 -17.70 2.83 -23.96
CA LYS A 99 -16.46 2.75 -24.74
C LYS A 99 -15.48 3.82 -24.33
N ALA A 100 -14.21 3.45 -24.34
CA ALA A 100 -13.12 4.39 -24.12
C ALA A 100 -11.97 4.13 -25.10
N ILE A 101 -11.34 5.21 -25.55
CA ILE A 101 -10.13 5.18 -26.37
C ILE A 101 -9.00 5.67 -25.45
N VAL A 102 -8.01 4.81 -25.23
CA VAL A 102 -6.82 5.13 -24.46
C VAL A 102 -5.64 5.29 -25.40
N LYS A 103 -5.04 6.47 -25.39
CA LYS A 103 -3.87 6.82 -26.20
C LYS A 103 -2.67 7.07 -25.32
N ARG A 104 -1.51 6.50 -25.67
CA ARG A 104 -0.27 6.69 -24.93
C ARG A 104 0.93 6.85 -25.87
N VAL A 105 1.74 7.89 -25.63
CA VAL A 105 2.96 8.14 -26.39
C VAL A 105 4.05 7.16 -25.98
N ILE A 106 4.69 6.51 -26.96
CA ILE A 106 5.82 5.59 -26.76
C ILE A 106 7.13 6.37 -26.90
N LYS A 107 7.28 7.13 -27.99
CA LYS A 107 8.41 8.04 -28.24
C LYS A 107 7.88 9.41 -28.58
N GLY A 108 8.17 10.37 -27.74
CA GLY A 108 7.82 11.78 -27.96
C GLY A 108 8.86 12.54 -28.75
N ARG A 109 8.47 13.69 -29.29
CA ARG A 109 9.36 14.64 -30.00
C ARG A 109 10.16 15.56 -29.04
N GLY A 110 10.24 15.19 -27.74
CA GLY A 110 11.05 15.87 -26.75
C GLY A 110 10.27 16.48 -25.57
N HIS A 111 8.97 16.74 -25.71
CA HIS A 111 8.13 17.34 -24.67
C HIS A 111 7.00 16.45 -24.16
N GLU A 112 6.69 15.38 -24.88
CA GLU A 112 5.61 14.47 -24.50
C GLU A 112 6.02 13.57 -23.33
N ASN A 113 5.11 13.47 -22.36
CA ASN A 113 5.31 12.60 -21.20
C ASN A 113 4.83 11.17 -21.49
N THR A 114 5.73 10.21 -21.55
CA THR A 114 5.41 8.79 -21.76
C THR A 114 4.65 8.14 -20.59
N ASN A 115 4.56 8.81 -19.45
CA ASN A 115 3.78 8.39 -18.29
C ASN A 115 2.35 8.97 -18.27
N SER A 116 1.99 9.79 -19.25
CA SER A 116 0.63 10.31 -19.41
C SER A 116 -0.14 9.51 -20.44
N LEU A 117 -1.43 9.29 -20.16
CA LEU A 117 -2.39 8.64 -21.05
C LEU A 117 -3.55 9.60 -21.30
N VAL A 118 -3.89 9.80 -22.56
CA VAL A 118 -5.10 10.55 -22.94
C VAL A 118 -6.23 9.56 -23.11
N VAL A 119 -7.29 9.73 -22.35
CA VAL A 119 -8.47 8.88 -22.37
C VAL A 119 -9.66 9.66 -22.89
N LYS A 120 -10.32 9.12 -23.90
CA LYS A 120 -11.50 9.65 -24.52
C LYS A 120 -12.65 8.68 -24.26
N GLU A 121 -13.65 9.13 -23.51
CA GLU A 121 -14.81 8.33 -23.11
C GLU A 121 -16.04 8.75 -23.90
N TYR A 122 -16.88 7.78 -24.24
CA TYR A 122 -18.15 7.98 -24.91
C TYR A 122 -19.29 7.51 -24.00
N ASN A 123 -19.97 8.46 -23.37
CA ASN A 123 -21.09 8.21 -22.47
C ASN A 123 -22.35 8.89 -22.99
N ASP A 124 -23.39 8.13 -23.32
CA ASP A 124 -24.71 8.63 -23.72
C ASP A 124 -24.67 9.74 -24.78
N GLY A 125 -23.79 9.59 -25.80
CA GLY A 125 -23.61 10.55 -26.87
C GLY A 125 -22.77 11.79 -26.50
N LYS A 126 -22.24 11.86 -25.27
CA LYS A 126 -21.29 12.89 -24.84
C LYS A 126 -19.88 12.33 -24.89
N GLU A 127 -18.98 13.13 -25.40
CA GLU A 127 -17.56 12.84 -25.47
C GLU A 127 -16.84 13.64 -24.38
N SER A 128 -16.00 12.95 -23.59
CA SER A 128 -15.09 13.59 -22.64
C SER A 128 -13.67 13.13 -22.89
N THR A 129 -12.71 14.03 -22.78
CA THR A 129 -11.28 13.71 -22.95
C THR A 129 -10.51 14.18 -21.74
N ASN A 130 -9.85 13.25 -21.08
CA ASN A 130 -9.08 13.51 -19.85
C ASN A 130 -7.66 12.94 -19.99
N THR A 131 -6.71 13.53 -19.25
CA THR A 131 -5.34 13.02 -19.18
C THR A 131 -5.10 12.40 -17.81
N TYR A 132 -4.67 11.15 -17.80
CA TYR A 132 -4.33 10.40 -16.59
C TYR A 132 -2.85 10.05 -16.56
N TYR A 133 -2.34 9.71 -15.39
CA TYR A 133 -0.93 9.43 -15.18
C TYR A 133 -0.72 8.04 -14.59
N VAL A 134 0.36 7.38 -15.06
CA VAL A 134 0.87 6.13 -14.49
C VAL A 134 2.23 6.38 -13.86
N ARG A 135 2.66 5.50 -12.95
CA ARG A 135 3.96 5.54 -12.27
C ARG A 135 4.18 6.80 -11.43
N SER A 136 3.12 7.47 -11.04
CA SER A 136 3.13 8.56 -10.08
C SER A 136 2.71 8.07 -8.69
N THR A 137 3.18 8.73 -7.65
CA THR A 137 2.74 8.39 -6.29
C THR A 137 1.23 8.59 -6.16
N GLY A 138 0.50 7.53 -5.79
CA GLY A 138 -0.95 7.58 -5.63
C GLY A 138 -1.77 7.42 -6.91
N ASP A 139 -1.18 6.95 -8.02
CA ASP A 139 -1.87 6.72 -9.30
C ASP A 139 -3.00 5.66 -9.22
N HIS A 140 -3.09 4.91 -8.14
CA HIS A 140 -4.18 3.97 -7.84
C HIS A 140 -5.37 4.59 -7.09
N ASP A 141 -5.16 5.73 -6.43
CA ASP A 141 -6.14 6.33 -5.52
C ASP A 141 -6.49 7.78 -5.90
N ASN A 142 -5.59 8.47 -6.59
CA ASN A 142 -5.81 9.86 -7.01
C ASN A 142 -6.75 9.93 -8.23
N GLU A 143 -7.54 10.99 -8.32
CA GLU A 143 -8.48 11.24 -9.42
C GLU A 143 -7.79 11.27 -10.79
N ASN A 144 -6.57 11.81 -10.88
CA ASN A 144 -5.77 11.84 -12.11
C ASN A 144 -4.91 10.57 -12.31
N GLY A 145 -5.06 9.56 -11.46
CA GLY A 145 -4.36 8.29 -11.59
C GLY A 145 -5.04 7.39 -12.62
N PHE A 146 -4.28 6.88 -13.59
CA PHE A 146 -4.82 6.01 -14.62
C PHE A 146 -5.42 4.72 -14.06
N TYR A 147 -4.78 4.12 -13.05
CA TYR A 147 -5.31 2.89 -12.46
C TYR A 147 -6.58 3.14 -11.65
N ASN A 148 -6.72 4.32 -11.04
CA ASN A 148 -7.98 4.70 -10.40
C ASN A 148 -9.10 4.88 -11.43
N TRP A 149 -8.81 5.57 -12.52
CA TRP A 149 -9.76 5.67 -13.63
C TRP A 149 -10.14 4.28 -14.18
N LEU A 150 -9.16 3.40 -14.44
CA LEU A 150 -9.43 2.07 -15.01
C LEU A 150 -10.25 1.20 -14.05
N LYS A 151 -10.02 1.28 -12.73
CA LYS A 151 -10.87 0.62 -11.72
C LYS A 151 -12.33 1.09 -11.83
N ASN A 152 -12.54 2.40 -11.89
CA ASN A 152 -13.86 2.99 -11.94
C ASN A 152 -14.57 2.65 -13.28
N PHE A 153 -13.87 2.76 -14.41
CA PHE A 153 -14.39 2.41 -15.74
C PHE A 153 -14.82 0.94 -15.80
N THR A 154 -14.12 0.04 -15.14
CA THR A 154 -14.39 -1.41 -15.17
C THR A 154 -15.25 -1.91 -14.02
N ASP A 155 -15.60 -1.04 -13.07
CA ASP A 155 -16.29 -1.37 -11.81
C ASP A 155 -15.54 -2.46 -11.02
N ILE A 156 -14.19 -2.38 -10.99
CA ILE A 156 -13.35 -3.29 -10.24
C ILE A 156 -13.06 -2.67 -8.86
N GLN A 157 -13.60 -3.31 -7.82
CA GLN A 157 -13.35 -2.93 -6.42
C GLN A 157 -12.27 -3.84 -5.85
N LEU A 158 -11.06 -3.31 -5.69
CA LEU A 158 -9.94 -4.07 -5.16
C LEU A 158 -9.90 -3.95 -3.62
N PRO A 159 -9.67 -5.06 -2.90
CA PRO A 159 -9.59 -5.05 -1.44
C PRO A 159 -8.33 -4.34 -0.97
N THR A 160 -8.41 -3.75 0.23
CA THR A 160 -7.26 -3.16 0.91
C THR A 160 -6.54 -4.23 1.71
N ILE A 161 -5.24 -4.43 1.47
CA ILE A 161 -4.40 -5.46 2.07
C ILE A 161 -3.26 -4.81 2.84
N TYR A 162 -2.84 -5.39 3.96
CA TYR A 162 -1.70 -4.89 4.73
C TYR A 162 -0.35 -5.29 4.11
N GLN A 163 0.65 -4.42 4.28
CA GLN A 163 2.01 -4.70 3.83
C GLN A 163 2.76 -5.57 4.85
N THR A 164 3.77 -6.32 4.35
CA THR A 164 4.64 -7.16 5.18
C THR A 164 5.38 -6.42 6.29
N ASP A 165 5.59 -5.11 6.13
CA ASP A 165 6.37 -4.30 7.09
C ASP A 165 5.51 -3.65 8.18
N GLY A 166 4.22 -3.97 8.29
CA GLY A 166 3.29 -3.32 9.22
C GLY A 166 3.02 -1.84 8.91
N LYS A 167 3.39 -1.38 7.70
CA LYS A 167 3.08 -0.05 7.19
C LYS A 167 1.67 -0.02 6.63
N LYS A 168 1.15 1.19 6.39
CA LYS A 168 -0.23 1.48 5.95
C LYS A 168 -0.79 0.43 5.00
N ALA A 169 -2.04 0.07 5.23
CA ALA A 169 -2.83 -0.75 4.32
C ALA A 169 -2.77 -0.22 2.90
N LYS A 170 -2.55 -1.10 1.93
CA LYS A 170 -2.60 -0.78 0.50
C LYS A 170 -3.68 -1.61 -0.16
N SER A 171 -4.33 -1.06 -1.18
CA SER A 171 -5.21 -1.84 -2.03
C SER A 171 -4.41 -2.89 -2.80
N LEU A 172 -5.01 -4.03 -3.09
CA LEU A 172 -4.50 -4.91 -4.13
C LEU A 172 -4.41 -4.09 -5.43
N TYR A 173 -3.33 -4.22 -6.17
CA TYR A 173 -3.12 -3.42 -7.37
C TYR A 173 -3.74 -4.06 -8.60
N LEU A 174 -4.21 -3.25 -9.56
CA LEU A 174 -4.72 -3.75 -10.84
C LEU A 174 -3.71 -4.62 -11.59
N GLN A 175 -2.42 -4.29 -11.50
CA GLN A 175 -1.35 -5.09 -12.12
C GLN A 175 -1.27 -6.50 -11.52
N ASN A 176 -1.55 -6.66 -10.21
CA ASN A 176 -1.64 -7.99 -9.61
C ASN A 176 -2.83 -8.75 -10.19
N LEU A 177 -4.00 -8.11 -10.28
CA LEU A 177 -5.19 -8.75 -10.86
C LEU A 177 -4.99 -9.10 -12.32
N MET A 178 -4.47 -8.18 -13.14
CA MET A 178 -4.28 -8.39 -14.59
C MET A 178 -3.27 -9.50 -14.91
N SER A 179 -2.43 -9.91 -13.96
CA SER A 179 -1.51 -11.05 -14.17
C SER A 179 -2.22 -12.39 -14.39
N CYS A 180 -3.53 -12.51 -14.05
CA CYS A 180 -4.33 -13.69 -14.40
C CYS A 180 -4.83 -13.69 -15.84
N ALA A 181 -4.76 -12.55 -16.55
CA ALA A 181 -5.32 -12.37 -17.89
C ALA A 181 -4.26 -12.14 -18.97
N LEU A 182 -3.05 -11.76 -18.57
CA LEU A 182 -1.98 -11.33 -19.46
C LEU A 182 -0.74 -12.21 -19.25
N VAL A 183 -0.50 -13.17 -20.16
CA VAL A 183 0.63 -14.13 -20.11
C VAL A 183 1.55 -13.90 -21.30
N GLU A 184 2.77 -13.40 -21.03
CA GLU A 184 3.75 -13.07 -22.07
C GLU A 184 4.65 -14.28 -22.43
N GLN A 185 5.32 -14.21 -23.57
CA GLN A 185 6.04 -15.30 -24.16
C GLN A 185 7.20 -15.87 -23.33
N THR A 186 8.06 -14.99 -22.76
CA THR A 186 9.39 -15.42 -22.25
C THR A 186 9.33 -15.97 -20.83
N LYS A 187 8.69 -15.28 -19.93
CA LYS A 187 8.60 -15.66 -18.52
C LYS A 187 7.19 -16.08 -18.11
N GLY A 188 6.18 -15.66 -18.87
CA GLY A 188 4.79 -15.96 -18.58
C GLY A 188 4.54 -17.44 -18.36
N TRP A 189 5.19 -18.30 -19.14
CA TRP A 189 5.09 -19.76 -19.09
C TRP A 189 6.11 -20.45 -18.16
N SER A 190 6.79 -19.68 -17.28
CA SER A 190 7.79 -20.25 -16.36
C SER A 190 7.23 -20.65 -15.01
N ASP A 191 6.17 -20.00 -14.55
CA ASP A 191 5.46 -20.26 -13.30
C ASP A 191 4.12 -19.52 -13.30
N LEU A 192 3.12 -20.02 -12.60
CA LEU A 192 1.84 -19.32 -12.41
C LEU A 192 2.06 -17.92 -11.83
N PHE A 193 1.50 -16.91 -12.49
CA PHE A 193 1.67 -15.50 -12.15
C PHE A 193 3.15 -15.06 -12.04
N SER A 194 4.03 -15.63 -12.87
CA SER A 194 5.48 -15.39 -12.81
C SER A 194 5.86 -13.92 -12.96
N GLN A 195 5.07 -13.15 -13.69
CA GLN A 195 5.30 -11.72 -13.94
C GLN A 195 4.56 -10.79 -12.98
N MET A 196 3.85 -11.34 -11.98
CA MET A 196 3.13 -10.54 -11.01
C MET A 196 4.10 -9.63 -10.24
N PRO A 197 3.91 -8.28 -10.28
CA PRO A 197 4.77 -7.36 -9.55
C PRO A 197 4.60 -7.54 -8.05
N TYR A 198 5.72 -7.50 -7.34
CA TYR A 198 5.72 -7.51 -5.88
C TYR A 198 5.67 -6.06 -5.36
N PHE A 199 4.51 -5.64 -4.87
CA PHE A 199 4.29 -4.30 -4.29
C PHE A 199 4.38 -4.27 -2.76
N GLY A 200 5.07 -5.24 -2.16
CA GLY A 200 5.16 -5.38 -0.71
C GLY A 200 3.91 -6.03 -0.09
N ILE A 201 3.08 -6.66 -0.90
CA ILE A 201 1.89 -7.42 -0.46
C ILE A 201 2.33 -8.81 -0.03
N LYS A 202 1.87 -9.26 1.13
CA LYS A 202 2.09 -10.63 1.60
C LYS A 202 1.26 -11.61 0.74
N ASP A 203 1.92 -12.64 0.20
CA ASP A 203 1.30 -13.70 -0.62
C ASP A 203 0.38 -13.16 -1.74
N PRO A 204 0.87 -12.28 -2.65
CA PRO A 204 0.01 -11.58 -3.61
C PRO A 204 -0.70 -12.54 -4.58
N LYS A 205 -0.08 -13.68 -4.95
CA LYS A 205 -0.70 -14.70 -5.82
C LYS A 205 -1.95 -15.28 -5.15
N THR A 206 -1.85 -15.68 -3.89
CA THR A 206 -2.99 -16.21 -3.10
C THR A 206 -4.09 -15.16 -3.00
N LYS A 207 -3.75 -13.90 -2.67
CA LYS A 207 -4.72 -12.82 -2.51
C LYS A 207 -5.48 -12.48 -3.81
N VAL A 208 -4.84 -12.62 -4.96
CA VAL A 208 -5.51 -12.48 -6.26
C VAL A 208 -6.51 -13.61 -6.50
N VAL A 209 -6.13 -14.86 -6.18
CA VAL A 209 -7.02 -16.01 -6.36
C VAL A 209 -8.20 -15.96 -5.38
N GLU A 210 -7.97 -15.63 -4.11
CA GLU A 210 -9.02 -15.40 -3.12
C GLU A 210 -10.02 -14.33 -3.59
N TYR A 211 -9.50 -13.22 -4.11
CA TYR A 211 -10.34 -12.14 -4.66
C TYR A 211 -11.15 -12.62 -5.87
N LEU A 212 -10.52 -13.34 -6.81
CA LEU A 212 -11.18 -13.84 -8.02
C LEU A 212 -12.27 -14.86 -7.69
N LEU A 213 -12.04 -15.74 -6.73
CA LEU A 213 -12.99 -16.75 -6.31
C LEU A 213 -14.05 -16.23 -5.32
N ASP A 214 -13.99 -14.94 -4.97
CA ASP A 214 -14.92 -14.32 -4.00
C ASP A 214 -14.92 -15.02 -2.63
N LEU A 215 -13.72 -15.41 -2.16
CA LEU A 215 -13.58 -16.10 -0.89
C LEU A 215 -13.75 -15.11 0.28
N LYS A 216 -14.52 -15.53 1.27
CA LYS A 216 -14.72 -14.75 2.51
C LYS A 216 -13.47 -14.72 3.37
N SER A 217 -12.63 -15.75 3.28
CA SER A 217 -11.32 -15.81 3.93
C SER A 217 -10.44 -14.59 3.59
N LEU A 218 -10.56 -14.02 2.39
CA LEU A 218 -9.86 -12.78 2.05
C LEU A 218 -10.28 -11.60 2.92
N GLU A 219 -11.57 -11.43 3.16
CA GLU A 219 -12.08 -10.38 4.04
C GLU A 219 -11.72 -10.62 5.50
N ASP A 220 -11.77 -11.88 5.93
CA ASP A 220 -11.42 -12.29 7.29
C ASP A 220 -9.93 -12.15 7.54
N ASP A 221 -9.07 -12.50 6.59
CA ASP A 221 -7.63 -12.25 6.66
C ASP A 221 -7.29 -10.77 6.74
N ILE A 222 -7.97 -9.93 5.95
CA ILE A 222 -7.81 -8.48 6.01
C ILE A 222 -8.21 -7.95 7.38
N LYS A 223 -9.37 -8.37 7.90
CA LYS A 223 -9.83 -7.99 9.26
C LYS A 223 -8.85 -8.46 10.33
N LYS A 224 -8.32 -9.69 10.19
CA LYS A 224 -7.32 -10.27 11.09
C LYS A 224 -6.05 -9.44 11.09
N ASP A 225 -5.50 -9.09 9.92
CA ASP A 225 -4.30 -8.27 9.80
C ASP A 225 -4.51 -6.87 10.44
N ILE A 226 -5.68 -6.26 10.27
CA ILE A 226 -6.06 -4.99 10.92
C ILE A 226 -6.03 -5.14 12.44
N LEU A 227 -6.74 -6.13 12.96
CA LEU A 227 -6.85 -6.36 14.40
C LEU A 227 -5.49 -6.70 15.03
N GLU A 228 -4.67 -7.51 14.36
CA GLU A 228 -3.31 -7.81 14.82
C GLU A 228 -2.41 -6.57 14.85
N GLN A 229 -2.53 -5.67 13.86
CA GLN A 229 -1.78 -4.42 13.84
C GLN A 229 -2.24 -3.50 14.98
N GLU A 230 -3.53 -3.29 15.18
CA GLU A 230 -4.08 -2.50 16.28
C GLU A 230 -3.59 -3.06 17.63
N LYS A 231 -3.61 -4.38 17.80
CA LYS A 231 -3.08 -5.05 18.99
C LYS A 231 -1.60 -4.76 19.22
N ASN A 232 -0.79 -4.77 18.15
CA ASN A 232 0.64 -4.46 18.25
C ASN A 232 0.89 -2.99 18.57
N GLU A 233 0.09 -2.06 18.06
CA GLU A 233 0.17 -0.65 18.43
C GLU A 233 -0.21 -0.41 19.90
N LEU A 234 -1.24 -1.09 20.39
CA LEU A 234 -1.61 -1.04 21.80
C LEU A 234 -0.49 -1.57 22.72
N LYS A 235 0.18 -2.67 22.32
CA LYS A 235 1.36 -3.19 23.05
C LYS A 235 2.53 -2.20 23.06
N LYS A 236 2.77 -1.46 21.97
CA LYS A 236 3.77 -0.39 21.91
C LYS A 236 3.39 0.77 22.84
N LYS A 237 2.12 1.18 22.86
CA LYS A 237 1.62 2.21 23.79
C LYS A 237 1.78 1.77 25.25
N TRP A 238 1.50 0.51 25.57
CA TRP A 238 1.73 -0.06 26.90
C TRP A 238 3.18 0.13 27.34
N LEU A 239 4.15 -0.31 26.52
CA LEU A 239 5.57 -0.17 26.81
C LEU A 239 5.94 1.31 27.01
N SER A 240 5.54 2.18 26.13
CA SER A 240 5.81 3.63 26.20
C SER A 240 5.26 4.26 27.48
N TYR A 241 4.06 3.90 27.91
CA TYR A 241 3.48 4.43 29.15
C TYR A 241 4.28 4.00 30.39
N ILE A 242 4.74 2.76 30.43
CA ILE A 242 5.53 2.24 31.57
C ILE A 242 6.93 2.84 31.57
N GLU A 243 7.60 2.92 30.42
CA GLU A 243 8.93 3.53 30.31
C GLU A 243 8.90 5.01 30.72
N ASN A 244 7.91 5.77 30.25
CA ASN A 244 7.75 7.18 30.63
C ASN A 244 7.47 7.33 32.11
N PHE A 245 6.62 6.47 32.71
CA PHE A 245 6.34 6.49 34.12
C PHE A 245 7.60 6.17 34.94
N ASN A 246 8.31 5.11 34.60
CA ASN A 246 9.54 4.71 35.29
C ASN A 246 10.62 5.80 35.21
N LEU A 247 10.79 6.43 34.02
CA LEU A 247 11.73 7.52 33.83
C LEU A 247 11.38 8.73 34.70
N TYR A 248 10.09 9.08 34.81
CA TYR A 248 9.65 10.18 35.66
C TYR A 248 9.80 9.85 37.15
N MET A 249 9.43 8.64 37.58
CA MET A 249 9.45 8.20 38.96
C MET A 249 10.87 7.90 39.50
N SER A 250 11.83 7.62 38.61
CA SER A 250 13.24 7.40 39.03
C SER A 250 13.84 8.59 39.76
N ARG A 251 13.34 9.82 39.51
CA ARG A 251 13.76 11.06 40.22
C ARG A 251 13.41 11.05 41.70
N TYR A 252 12.41 10.27 42.09
CA TYR A 252 11.90 10.17 43.43
C TYR A 252 12.28 8.85 44.11
N SER A 253 13.17 8.06 43.48
CA SER A 253 13.52 6.71 43.93
C SER A 253 12.29 5.80 44.08
N ILE A 254 11.27 5.98 43.22
CA ILE A 254 10.05 5.18 43.20
C ILE A 254 10.18 4.10 42.16
N GLN A 255 9.81 2.89 42.50
CA GLN A 255 9.72 1.74 41.62
C GLN A 255 8.28 1.22 41.51
N LEU A 256 7.92 0.78 40.30
CA LEU A 256 6.66 0.14 39.99
C LEU A 256 6.79 -1.37 40.31
N ASP A 257 5.83 -1.92 41.02
CA ASP A 257 5.74 -3.35 41.29
C ASP A 257 4.39 -3.93 40.80
N GLY A 258 4.43 -5.18 40.33
CA GLY A 258 3.24 -5.92 39.89
C GLY A 258 2.83 -5.67 38.44
N ILE A 259 3.55 -4.81 37.69
CA ILE A 259 3.29 -4.57 36.24
C ILE A 259 4.58 -4.85 35.47
N THR A 260 4.49 -5.64 34.39
CA THR A 260 5.64 -5.92 33.52
C THR A 260 5.77 -4.84 32.45
N GLU A 261 7.02 -4.50 32.09
CA GLU A 261 7.30 -3.48 31.06
C GLU A 261 6.62 -3.81 29.74
N ARG A 262 6.69 -5.06 29.30
CA ARG A 262 6.01 -5.53 28.10
C ARG A 262 4.69 -6.21 28.46
N TYR A 263 3.66 -5.93 27.66
CA TYR A 263 2.39 -6.62 27.77
C TYR A 263 2.56 -8.13 27.58
N LYS A 264 2.01 -8.92 28.47
CA LYS A 264 2.00 -10.39 28.40
C LYS A 264 0.56 -10.90 28.29
N ALA A 265 0.36 -12.04 27.64
CA ALA A 265 -0.96 -12.66 27.45
C ALA A 265 -1.69 -12.98 28.78
N LYS A 266 -0.97 -13.07 29.89
CA LYS A 266 -1.53 -13.30 31.24
C LYS A 266 -1.85 -12.00 32.00
N THR A 267 -1.63 -10.82 31.38
CA THR A 267 -1.90 -9.53 32.01
C THR A 267 -3.40 -9.30 32.07
N THR A 268 -3.93 -9.12 33.27
CA THR A 268 -5.37 -8.91 33.51
C THR A 268 -5.61 -7.59 34.23
N VAL A 269 -6.83 -7.07 34.15
CA VAL A 269 -7.26 -5.89 34.91
C VAL A 269 -6.98 -6.08 36.41
N ASN A 270 -7.21 -7.29 36.94
CA ASN A 270 -6.93 -7.61 38.35
C ASN A 270 -5.43 -7.51 38.70
N SER A 271 -4.53 -7.89 37.77
CA SER A 271 -3.09 -7.76 37.97
C SER A 271 -2.67 -6.30 38.07
N VAL A 272 -3.22 -5.43 37.18
CA VAL A 272 -2.96 -3.99 37.22
C VAL A 272 -3.55 -3.34 38.50
N ASN A 273 -4.76 -3.75 38.91
CA ASN A 273 -5.36 -3.22 40.15
C ASN A 273 -4.56 -3.56 41.41
N ARG A 274 -3.94 -4.75 41.47
CA ARG A 274 -3.13 -5.20 42.58
C ARG A 274 -1.71 -4.59 42.63
N SER A 275 -1.27 -3.97 41.53
CA SER A 275 0.04 -3.33 41.47
C SER A 275 0.14 -2.13 42.43
N ASP A 276 1.34 -1.82 42.87
CA ASP A 276 1.60 -0.71 43.78
C ASP A 276 2.96 -0.05 43.45
N ILE A 277 3.23 1.09 44.06
CA ILE A 277 4.50 1.82 43.92
C ILE A 277 5.23 1.86 45.24
N TYR A 278 6.55 1.67 45.18
CA TYR A 278 7.42 1.57 46.35
C TYR A 278 8.55 2.60 46.27
N CYS A 279 8.85 3.24 47.41
CA CYS A 279 10.07 4.03 47.57
C CYS A 279 11.22 3.14 48.03
N ILE A 280 12.40 3.34 47.46
CA ILE A 280 13.63 2.73 47.93
C ILE A 280 14.32 3.75 48.85
N LEU A 281 14.30 3.49 50.15
CA LEU A 281 14.95 4.30 51.16
C LEU A 281 15.96 3.41 51.87
N ASP A 282 17.23 3.78 51.87
CA ASP A 282 18.34 3.06 52.56
C ASP A 282 18.36 1.55 52.26
N GLY A 283 18.06 1.16 51.03
CA GLY A 283 18.03 -0.24 50.59
C GLY A 283 16.74 -1.01 50.93
N ASN A 284 15.81 -0.40 51.65
CA ASN A 284 14.51 -0.99 51.99
C ASN A 284 13.41 -0.48 51.04
N SER A 285 12.57 -1.41 50.57
CA SER A 285 11.41 -1.09 49.72
C SER A 285 10.17 -0.91 50.59
N THR A 286 9.58 0.29 50.58
CA THR A 286 8.41 0.64 51.38
C THR A 286 7.33 1.25 50.49
N LYS A 287 6.06 0.85 50.73
CA LYS A 287 4.92 1.42 49.96
C LYS A 287 4.87 2.94 50.09
N VAL A 288 4.71 3.67 48.98
CA VAL A 288 4.64 5.14 48.95
C VAL A 288 3.59 5.68 49.92
N LYS A 289 2.40 5.04 50.01
CA LYS A 289 1.35 5.42 50.94
C LYS A 289 1.78 5.35 52.42
N SER A 290 2.62 4.36 52.77
CA SER A 290 3.16 4.21 54.14
C SER A 290 4.17 5.31 54.42
N VAL A 291 5.07 5.59 53.46
CA VAL A 291 6.05 6.67 53.56
C VAL A 291 5.38 8.03 53.76
N ILE A 292 4.33 8.33 53.01
CA ILE A 292 3.55 9.57 53.19
C ILE A 292 2.94 9.66 54.61
N LYS A 293 2.42 8.55 55.13
CA LYS A 293 1.84 8.51 56.46
C LYS A 293 2.88 8.82 57.51
N ASP A 294 4.07 8.23 57.38
CA ASP A 294 5.18 8.46 58.33
C ASP A 294 5.75 9.89 58.24
N LEU A 295 5.89 10.43 57.02
CA LEU A 295 6.28 11.82 56.79
C LEU A 295 5.24 12.82 57.35
N LYS A 296 3.95 12.56 57.19
CA LYS A 296 2.86 13.37 57.76
C LYS A 296 2.88 13.33 59.28
N LYS A 297 3.22 12.17 59.91
CA LYS A 297 3.37 12.03 61.34
C LYS A 297 4.57 12.87 61.82
N GLN A 298 5.73 12.75 61.18
CA GLN A 298 6.91 13.56 61.50
C GLN A 298 6.60 15.06 61.37
N LEU A 299 5.88 15.49 60.32
CA LEU A 299 5.47 16.87 60.14
C LEU A 299 4.56 17.35 61.28
N SER A 300 3.60 16.51 61.72
CA SER A 300 2.71 16.82 62.82
C SER A 300 3.42 16.96 64.15
N ASP A 301 4.44 16.14 64.38
CA ASP A 301 5.24 16.17 65.63
C ASP A 301 6.10 17.44 65.68
N ILE A 302 6.67 17.90 64.52
CA ILE A 302 7.37 19.17 64.44
C ILE A 302 6.44 20.33 64.73
N LEU A 303 5.24 20.37 64.13
CA LEU A 303 4.25 21.44 64.32
C LEU A 303 3.69 21.51 65.76
N LYS A 304 3.59 20.37 66.43
CA LYS A 304 3.19 20.31 67.87
C LYS A 304 4.27 20.84 68.77
N SER A 305 5.57 20.65 68.48
CA SER A 305 6.68 21.17 69.23
C SER A 305 6.78 22.71 69.20
N ASP A 306 6.27 23.37 68.13
CA ASP A 306 6.27 24.83 68.00
C ASP A 306 5.16 25.53 68.82
N LYS A 307 4.10 24.82 69.21
CA LYS A 307 3.01 25.43 70.02
C LYS A 307 3.39 25.69 71.49
N LYS A 308 4.57 25.30 71.94
CA LYS A 308 5.03 25.48 73.31
C LYS A 308 6.03 26.64 73.50
N SER A 309 6.43 27.37 72.44
CA SER A 309 7.34 28.52 72.54
C SER A 309 6.68 29.76 71.88
N SER A 310 5.79 30.41 72.60
CA SER A 310 5.24 31.71 72.24
C SER A 310 6.03 32.83 72.85
N THR A 311 6.15 33.92 72.13
CA THR A 311 6.52 35.30 72.45
C THR A 311 7.91 35.74 72.07
N ASP A 312 7.88 36.39 70.93
CA ASP A 312 8.61 37.66 70.63
C ASP A 312 8.25 38.16 69.22
N GLU A 313 8.15 39.44 69.00
CA GLU A 313 7.77 40.12 67.74
C GLU A 313 8.64 39.73 66.55
N SER A 314 9.89 39.35 66.76
CA SER A 314 10.80 38.84 65.75
C SER A 314 10.36 37.49 65.19
N THR A 315 9.73 36.61 66.00
CA THR A 315 9.17 35.34 65.54
C THR A 315 7.92 35.49 64.69
N ALA A 316 7.14 36.53 64.90
CA ALA A 316 5.94 36.84 64.09
C ALA A 316 6.31 37.28 62.64
N GLU A 317 7.36 38.06 62.50
CA GLU A 317 7.86 38.54 61.20
C GLU A 317 8.51 37.37 60.40
N GLN A 318 9.26 36.48 61.06
CA GLN A 318 9.79 35.27 60.46
C GLN A 318 8.67 34.33 60.01
N THR A 319 7.65 34.09 60.82
CA THR A 319 6.48 33.25 60.49
C THR A 319 5.72 33.81 59.29
N LYS A 320 5.61 35.12 59.18
CA LYS A 320 5.00 35.81 58.02
C LYS A 320 5.82 35.55 56.75
N LEU A 321 7.13 35.74 56.77
CA LEU A 321 8.03 35.48 55.63
C LEU A 321 8.00 34.02 55.19
N ILE A 322 7.94 33.08 56.13
CA ILE A 322 7.84 31.65 55.86
C ILE A 322 6.53 31.31 55.13
N ASN A 323 5.40 31.90 55.58
CA ASN A 323 4.11 31.69 54.93
C ASN A 323 4.07 32.33 53.53
N GLU A 324 4.71 33.46 53.33
CA GLU A 324 4.89 34.11 52.01
C GLU A 324 5.72 33.18 51.10
N ILE A 325 6.85 32.63 51.56
CA ILE A 325 7.68 31.69 50.80
C ILE A 325 6.88 30.43 50.44
N ARG A 326 6.04 29.90 51.34
CA ARG A 326 5.17 28.74 51.06
C ARG A 326 4.16 29.05 49.93
N SER A 327 3.52 30.21 50.01
CA SER A 327 2.57 30.68 48.99
C SER A 327 3.24 30.82 47.62
N LEU A 328 4.41 31.46 47.57
CA LEU A 328 5.20 31.61 46.34
C LEU A 328 5.65 30.28 45.74
N ASN A 329 6.07 29.33 46.57
CA ASN A 329 6.43 27.98 46.10
C ASN A 329 5.23 27.20 45.56
N LYS A 330 4.02 27.40 46.11
CA LYS A 330 2.80 26.80 45.54
C LYS A 330 2.50 27.38 44.17
N GLN A 331 2.55 28.71 44.03
CA GLN A 331 2.32 29.38 42.74
C GLN A 331 3.39 29.00 41.70
N LEU A 332 4.66 28.88 42.10
CA LEU A 332 5.73 28.42 41.24
C LEU A 332 5.44 27.02 40.64
N ARG A 333 4.98 26.07 41.44
CA ARG A 333 4.64 24.72 40.99
C ARG A 333 3.48 24.72 40.00
N GLU A 334 2.45 25.51 40.27
CA GLU A 334 1.31 25.64 39.34
C GLU A 334 1.74 26.21 37.96
N LEU A 335 2.69 27.16 37.98
CA LEU A 335 3.25 27.72 36.72
C LEU A 335 4.15 26.71 35.98
N GLU A 336 4.97 25.97 36.72
CA GLU A 336 5.83 24.92 36.14
C GLU A 336 4.98 23.82 35.47
N HIS A 337 3.89 23.40 36.11
CA HIS A 337 2.96 22.45 35.51
C HIS A 337 2.31 22.99 34.24
N LYS A 338 1.83 24.25 34.24
CA LYS A 338 1.27 24.93 33.06
C LYS A 338 2.31 25.02 31.93
N LYS A 339 3.58 25.31 32.26
CA LYS A 339 4.66 25.37 31.26
C LYS A 339 4.89 24.02 30.57
N VAL A 340 4.84 22.90 31.31
CA VAL A 340 4.98 21.56 30.73
C VAL A 340 3.81 21.26 29.77
N THR A 341 2.59 21.59 30.18
CA THR A 341 1.39 21.39 29.33
C THR A 341 1.46 22.21 28.03
N GLU A 342 1.90 23.46 28.10
CA GLU A 342 2.04 24.30 26.90
C GLU A 342 3.16 23.78 25.97
N LYS A 343 4.24 23.24 26.52
CA LYS A 343 5.30 22.62 25.73
C LYS A 343 4.79 21.38 24.97
N GLN A 344 3.94 20.58 25.58
CA GLN A 344 3.31 19.42 24.93
C GLN A 344 2.42 19.86 23.75
N LYS A 345 1.58 20.91 23.96
CA LYS A 345 0.74 21.46 22.87
C LYS A 345 1.56 21.99 21.69
N ILE A 346 2.68 22.68 21.97
CA ILE A 346 3.59 23.17 20.91
C ILE A 346 4.11 22.00 20.08
N ASN A 347 4.53 20.92 20.71
CA ASN A 347 5.01 19.74 20.00
C ASN A 347 3.90 19.10 19.15
N GLU A 348 2.69 18.92 19.70
CA GLU A 348 1.53 18.38 18.96
C GLU A 348 1.17 19.22 17.73
N TYR A 349 1.15 20.55 17.86
CA TYR A 349 0.89 21.43 16.73
C TYR A 349 2.01 21.43 15.68
N ASN A 350 3.28 21.30 16.09
CA ASN A 350 4.39 21.16 15.16
C ASN A 350 4.30 19.87 14.34
N ASP A 351 3.90 18.75 14.96
CA ASP A 351 3.66 17.49 14.26
C ASP A 351 2.51 17.61 13.22
N LEU A 352 1.46 18.38 13.56
CA LEU A 352 0.36 18.68 12.63
C LEU A 352 0.79 19.60 11.47
N ILE A 353 1.66 20.58 11.74
CA ILE A 353 2.26 21.46 10.74
C ILE A 353 3.10 20.64 9.75
N GLU A 354 3.94 19.72 10.24
CA GLU A 354 4.76 18.85 9.41
C GLU A 354 3.90 17.97 8.50
N LYS A 355 2.84 17.37 9.04
CA LYS A 355 1.88 16.58 8.25
C LYS A 355 1.18 17.39 7.17
N ASN A 356 0.74 18.60 7.51
CA ASN A 356 0.09 19.50 6.53
C ASN A 356 1.06 19.96 5.44
N ASN A 357 2.30 20.29 5.79
CA ASN A 357 3.34 20.65 4.82
C ASN A 357 3.60 19.51 3.84
N THR A 358 3.74 18.29 4.33
CA THR A 358 3.90 17.11 3.48
C THR A 358 2.71 16.93 2.51
N SER A 359 1.49 17.14 2.99
CA SER A 359 0.28 17.09 2.15
C SER A 359 0.25 18.20 1.10
N ILE A 360 0.65 19.43 1.47
CA ILE A 360 0.76 20.57 0.55
C ILE A 360 1.83 20.32 -0.52
N GLU A 361 2.99 19.76 -0.16
CA GLU A 361 4.04 19.40 -1.10
C GLU A 361 3.58 18.35 -2.10
N GLN A 362 2.84 17.32 -1.64
CA GLN A 362 2.24 16.30 -2.49
C GLN A 362 1.27 16.92 -3.50
N ILE A 363 0.34 17.78 -3.06
CA ILE A 363 -0.62 18.46 -3.95
C ILE A 363 0.10 19.45 -4.87
N SER A 364 1.10 20.18 -4.41
CA SER A 364 1.86 21.13 -5.23
C SER A 364 2.72 20.43 -6.29
N GLY A 365 3.22 19.22 -5.99
CA GLY A 365 3.90 18.37 -6.95
C GLY A 365 2.98 17.99 -8.10
N ILE A 366 1.73 17.62 -7.80
CA ILE A 366 0.69 17.33 -8.78
C ILE A 366 0.36 18.59 -9.59
N LYS A 367 0.22 19.75 -8.96
CA LYS A 367 -0.06 21.04 -9.64
C LYS A 367 1.08 21.49 -10.56
N LYS A 368 2.34 21.22 -10.23
CA LYS A 368 3.49 21.49 -11.11
C LYS A 368 3.46 20.63 -12.38
N VAL A 369 3.08 19.36 -12.25
CA VAL A 369 2.90 18.46 -13.39
C VAL A 369 1.76 18.95 -14.31
N ASN A 370 0.65 19.42 -13.74
CA ASN A 370 -0.47 19.97 -14.48
C ASN A 370 -0.11 21.31 -15.17
N ARG A 371 0.64 22.21 -14.52
CA ARG A 371 1.10 23.49 -15.13
C ARG A 371 2.04 23.31 -16.32
N ILE A 372 2.80 22.22 -16.38
CA ILE A 372 3.63 21.90 -17.55
C ILE A 372 2.75 21.60 -18.76
N ASN A 373 1.54 21.09 -18.57
CA ASN A 373 0.55 20.88 -19.62
C ASN A 373 -0.20 22.18 -20.01
N ASP A 374 -0.45 23.09 -19.06
CA ASP A 374 -1.11 24.40 -19.34
C ASP A 374 -0.21 25.39 -20.11
N LEU A 375 1.11 25.26 -20.01
CA LEU A 375 2.07 26.08 -20.75
C LEU A 375 2.13 25.72 -22.26
N LYS A 376 1.37 24.74 -22.73
CA LYS A 376 1.31 24.31 -24.15
C LYS A 376 0.17 24.91 -24.96
N VAL A 377 -0.55 25.89 -24.47
CA VAL A 377 -1.40 26.74 -25.31
C VAL A 377 -0.52 27.79 -26.00
N ILE A 378 0.34 27.35 -26.87
CA ILE A 378 1.06 28.23 -27.78
C ILE A 378 0.12 28.42 -28.97
N GLU A 379 -0.47 29.59 -29.09
CA GLU A 379 -1.35 29.97 -30.23
C GLU A 379 -0.62 29.99 -31.57
N GLN A 380 0.71 29.92 -31.56
CA GLN A 380 1.56 29.92 -32.75
C GLN A 380 2.69 28.89 -32.61
N CYS A 381 2.99 28.18 -33.67
CA CYS A 381 4.11 27.24 -33.70
C CYS A 381 5.43 28.00 -33.52
N PRO A 382 6.28 27.66 -32.51
CA PRO A 382 7.52 28.38 -32.25
C PRO A 382 8.58 28.20 -33.35
N THR A 383 8.37 27.24 -34.29
CA THR A 383 9.29 26.95 -35.36
C THR A 383 8.89 27.58 -36.70
N CYS A 384 7.58 27.74 -36.97
CA CYS A 384 7.09 28.25 -38.26
C CYS A 384 6.06 29.37 -38.15
N ASN A 385 5.76 29.88 -36.96
CA ASN A 385 4.81 30.94 -36.66
C ASN A 385 3.38 30.79 -37.26
N SER A 386 3.00 29.61 -37.71
CA SER A 386 1.65 29.33 -38.19
C SER A 386 0.67 29.25 -36.99
N LYS A 387 -0.52 29.83 -37.12
CA LYS A 387 -1.61 29.71 -36.16
C LYS A 387 -2.07 28.26 -36.03
N LEU A 388 -1.97 27.70 -34.85
CA LEU A 388 -2.55 26.41 -34.51
C LEU A 388 -4.06 26.58 -34.30
N GLY A 389 -4.87 25.83 -35.04
CA GLY A 389 -6.32 25.98 -35.04
C GLY A 389 -7.01 25.76 -33.70
N HIS A 390 -8.10 26.47 -33.50
CA HIS A 390 -8.89 26.65 -32.28
C HIS A 390 -9.69 25.44 -31.77
N GLU A 391 -9.27 24.20 -31.95
CA GLU A 391 -10.07 23.03 -31.59
C GLU A 391 -9.69 22.35 -30.28
N SER A 392 -9.03 23.04 -29.37
CA SER A 392 -8.68 22.45 -28.05
C SER A 392 -8.85 23.46 -26.92
N ARG A 393 -10.01 24.07 -26.77
CA ARG A 393 -10.40 24.64 -25.48
C ARG A 393 -11.08 23.55 -24.68
N MET A 394 -10.30 22.81 -23.89
CA MET A 394 -10.82 22.01 -22.79
C MET A 394 -11.39 22.94 -21.72
N ASN A 395 -12.64 22.72 -21.33
CA ASN A 395 -13.21 23.28 -20.11
C ASN A 395 -12.53 22.58 -18.91
N ILE A 396 -11.54 23.27 -18.32
CA ILE A 396 -10.73 22.78 -17.18
C ILE A 396 -11.36 23.21 -15.84
N ASP A 397 -12.59 23.74 -15.83
CA ASP A 397 -13.09 24.52 -14.69
C ASP A 397 -13.44 23.73 -13.43
N ASP A 398 -13.85 22.46 -13.48
CA ASP A 398 -14.33 21.78 -12.27
C ASP A 398 -13.24 21.05 -11.46
N SER A 399 -12.23 20.48 -12.09
CA SER A 399 -11.17 19.75 -11.37
C SER A 399 -10.09 20.66 -10.79
N GLN A 400 -9.83 21.84 -11.40
CA GLN A 400 -8.91 22.84 -10.83
C GLN A 400 -9.48 23.51 -9.58
N ILE A 401 -10.79 23.70 -9.50
CA ILE A 401 -11.46 24.30 -8.34
C ILE A 401 -11.29 23.46 -7.10
N ASP A 402 -11.31 22.14 -7.20
CA ASP A 402 -11.15 21.24 -6.05
C ASP A 402 -9.71 21.16 -5.54
N PHE A 403 -8.71 21.17 -6.41
CA PHE A 403 -7.30 21.28 -5.99
C PHE A 403 -7.00 22.63 -5.33
N GLU A 404 -7.54 23.71 -5.83
CA GLU A 404 -7.39 25.03 -5.23
C GLU A 404 -8.11 25.13 -3.89
N LYS A 405 -9.29 24.56 -3.78
CA LYS A 405 -10.02 24.46 -2.50
C LYS A 405 -9.27 23.61 -1.49
N SER A 406 -8.77 22.44 -1.90
CA SER A 406 -7.98 21.55 -1.02
C SER A 406 -6.68 22.20 -0.57
N MET A 407 -5.97 22.89 -1.48
CA MET A 407 -4.78 23.67 -1.16
C MET A 407 -5.09 24.86 -0.25
N ALA A 408 -6.19 25.57 -0.51
CA ALA A 408 -6.62 26.69 0.33
C ALA A 408 -7.01 26.21 1.73
N PHE A 409 -7.70 25.06 1.84
CA PHE A 409 -8.05 24.45 3.11
C PHE A 409 -6.81 24.04 3.91
N LEU A 410 -5.86 23.31 3.30
CA LEU A 410 -4.62 22.90 3.97
C LEU A 410 -3.75 24.09 4.37
N LYS A 411 -3.68 25.14 3.55
CA LYS A 411 -3.00 26.38 3.90
C LYS A 411 -3.69 27.10 5.06
N SER A 412 -5.02 27.14 5.06
CA SER A 412 -5.78 27.71 6.17
C SER A 412 -5.56 26.93 7.48
N GLN A 413 -5.49 25.60 7.41
CA GLN A 413 -5.13 24.77 8.57
C GLN A 413 -3.69 25.02 9.02
N LEU A 414 -2.75 25.14 8.08
CA LEU A 414 -1.35 25.46 8.37
C LEU A 414 -1.22 26.81 9.09
N ASP A 415 -1.91 27.84 8.57
CA ASP A 415 -1.93 29.16 9.19
C ASP A 415 -2.53 29.12 10.59
N LEU A 416 -3.60 28.34 10.77
CA LEU A 416 -4.25 28.12 12.07
C LEU A 416 -3.29 27.47 13.08
N TYR A 417 -2.66 26.36 12.70
CA TYR A 417 -1.70 25.65 13.57
C TYR A 417 -0.46 26.51 13.84
N THR A 418 0.05 27.20 12.84
CA THR A 418 1.17 28.17 13.00
C THR A 418 0.79 29.27 13.99
N SER A 419 -0.43 29.79 13.90
CA SER A 419 -0.94 30.77 14.86
C SER A 419 -1.06 30.21 16.27
N TYR A 420 -1.50 28.96 16.41
CA TYR A 420 -1.54 28.28 17.71
C TYR A 420 -0.14 28.06 18.31
N VAL A 421 0.83 27.61 17.51
CA VAL A 421 2.24 27.48 17.95
C VAL A 421 2.76 28.83 18.38
N LYS A 422 2.55 29.90 17.60
CA LYS A 422 2.99 31.24 17.96
C LYS A 422 2.37 31.73 19.27
N ASN A 423 1.07 31.54 19.45
CA ASN A 423 0.36 31.95 20.67
C ASN A 423 0.84 31.12 21.90
N SER A 424 0.99 29.80 21.74
CA SER A 424 1.51 28.93 22.78
C SER A 424 2.97 29.22 23.12
N THR A 425 3.79 29.60 22.14
CA THR A 425 5.19 30.03 22.36
C THR A 425 5.25 31.30 23.16
N VAL A 426 4.42 32.31 22.82
CA VAL A 426 4.32 33.57 23.60
C VAL A 426 3.86 33.25 25.04
N LEU A 427 2.90 32.37 25.20
CA LEU A 427 2.45 31.96 26.54
C LEU A 427 3.54 31.22 27.30
N PHE A 428 4.28 30.33 26.64
CA PHE A 428 5.41 29.60 27.20
C PHE A 428 6.51 30.55 27.69
N GLU A 429 6.86 31.58 26.91
CA GLU A 429 7.82 32.62 27.32
C GLU A 429 7.31 33.47 28.51
N LYS A 430 6.03 33.84 28.52
CA LYS A 430 5.41 34.51 29.65
C LYS A 430 5.45 33.67 30.92
N LEU A 431 5.19 32.34 30.80
CA LEU A 431 5.29 31.42 31.93
C LEU A 431 6.73 31.29 32.40
N ASP A 432 7.72 31.26 31.50
CA ASP A 432 9.13 31.21 31.84
C ASP A 432 9.62 32.45 32.59
N ASN A 433 9.20 33.61 32.10
CA ASN A 433 9.47 34.90 32.78
C ASN A 433 8.81 34.94 34.18
N ALA A 434 7.56 34.49 34.31
CA ALA A 434 6.88 34.41 35.59
C ALA A 434 7.57 33.42 36.54
N ILE A 435 7.97 32.25 36.08
CA ILE A 435 8.72 31.26 36.88
C ILE A 435 10.04 31.86 37.34
N SER A 436 10.76 32.56 36.49
CA SER A 436 12.01 33.25 36.81
C SER A 436 11.80 34.33 37.86
N TYR A 437 10.75 35.13 37.74
CA TYR A 437 10.36 36.14 38.72
C TYR A 437 10.08 35.52 40.10
N TYR A 438 9.25 34.48 40.14
CA TYR A 438 8.95 33.79 41.42
C TYR A 438 10.19 33.16 42.04
N ARG A 439 11.11 32.60 41.27
CA ARG A 439 12.39 32.07 41.74
C ARG A 439 13.26 33.15 42.35
N ILE A 440 13.32 34.33 41.73
CA ILE A 440 14.07 35.48 42.26
C ILE A 440 13.42 36.00 43.57
N GLU A 441 12.08 36.12 43.56
CA GLU A 441 11.34 36.54 44.77
C GLU A 441 11.56 35.58 45.96
N ILE A 442 11.46 34.27 45.69
CA ILE A 442 11.74 33.25 46.71
C ILE A 442 13.19 33.37 47.22
N LYS A 443 14.15 33.61 46.30
CA LYS A 443 15.56 33.83 46.68
C LYS A 443 15.72 35.07 47.54
N ASN A 444 15.09 36.17 47.17
CA ASN A 444 15.15 37.43 47.94
C ASN A 444 14.50 37.30 49.30
N LYS A 445 13.33 36.67 49.39
CA LYS A 445 12.67 36.38 50.69
C LYS A 445 13.50 35.45 51.56
N ASN A 446 14.20 34.48 50.98
CA ASN A 446 15.14 33.59 51.72
C ASN A 446 16.38 34.40 52.22
N LEU A 447 16.88 35.39 51.44
CA LEU A 447 17.96 36.24 51.86
C LEU A 447 17.50 37.19 53.01
N GLN A 448 16.29 37.76 52.93
CA GLN A 448 15.67 38.53 54.01
C GLN A 448 15.49 37.67 55.27
N LEU A 449 14.99 36.46 55.14
CA LEU A 449 14.87 35.52 56.24
C LEU A 449 16.25 35.19 56.83
N ASN A 450 17.30 35.05 56.01
CA ASN A 450 18.67 34.80 56.44
C ASN A 450 19.33 36.04 57.11
N SER A 451 19.00 37.29 56.69
CA SER A 451 19.52 38.52 57.32
C SER A 451 18.90 38.76 58.68
N LEU A 452 17.61 38.52 58.83
CA LEU A 452 16.92 38.55 60.14
C LEU A 452 17.45 37.44 61.10
N LYS A 453 18.18 36.50 60.57
CA LYS A 453 18.68 35.28 61.26
C LYS A 453 20.12 35.44 61.73
N LYS A 454 20.89 36.47 61.28
CA LYS A 454 22.31 36.65 61.70
C LYS A 454 22.49 37.19 63.11
N ASP A 455 21.43 37.68 63.71
CA ASP A 455 21.50 38.32 65.05
C ASP A 455 21.02 37.42 66.19
N ILE A 456 21.03 36.09 66.05
CA ILE A 456 20.25 35.20 66.92
C ILE A 456 21.05 34.07 67.52
N THR A 457 20.80 33.80 68.85
CA THR A 457 21.38 32.80 69.75
C THR A 457 21.12 31.34 69.44
N GLU A 458 21.84 30.36 70.08
CA GLU A 458 21.75 28.90 69.84
C GLU A 458 20.33 28.31 69.75
N LYS A 459 19.36 28.89 70.46
CA LYS A 459 17.93 28.46 70.38
C LYS A 459 17.30 28.63 69.02
N GLU A 460 17.78 29.56 68.21
CA GLU A 460 17.25 29.88 66.88
C GLU A 460 17.90 29.05 65.77
N VAL A 461 19.11 28.50 66.00
CA VAL A 461 19.70 27.50 65.12
C VAL A 461 18.82 26.23 65.09
N ILE A 462 18.32 25.81 66.24
CA ILE A 462 17.39 24.67 66.38
C ILE A 462 16.04 24.95 65.66
N SER A 463 15.55 26.21 65.74
CA SER A 463 14.33 26.61 65.04
C SER A 463 14.52 26.58 63.53
N ARG A 464 15.68 26.94 62.97
CA ARG A 464 16.02 26.89 61.54
C ARG A 464 16.05 25.46 61.00
N GLU A 465 16.71 24.57 61.69
CA GLU A 465 16.75 23.15 61.30
C GLU A 465 15.35 22.55 61.25
N LYS A 466 14.48 22.91 62.20
CA LYS A 466 13.08 22.48 62.18
C LYS A 466 12.30 23.01 60.99
N ILE A 467 12.47 24.30 60.66
CA ILE A 467 11.80 24.92 59.48
C ILE A 467 12.29 24.31 58.18
N HIS A 468 13.61 24.11 58.02
CA HIS A 468 14.14 23.41 56.88
C HIS A 468 13.59 21.98 56.76
N LYS A 469 13.47 21.29 57.86
CA LYS A 469 12.92 19.95 57.92
C LYS A 469 11.43 19.94 57.60
N GLU A 470 10.65 20.91 58.04
CA GLU A 470 9.24 21.10 57.70
C GLU A 470 9.03 21.35 56.22
N ILE A 471 9.82 22.25 55.62
CA ILE A 471 9.75 22.54 54.16
C ILE A 471 10.12 21.31 53.34
N SER A 472 11.19 20.62 53.77
CA SER A 472 11.64 19.39 53.09
C SER A 472 10.57 18.28 53.16
N LEU A 473 9.99 18.04 54.36
CA LEU A 473 8.92 17.08 54.54
C LEU A 473 7.68 17.41 53.75
N THR A 474 7.25 18.69 53.74
CA THR A 474 6.09 19.13 52.98
C THR A 474 6.30 18.95 51.50
N LYS A 475 7.50 19.23 50.99
CA LYS A 475 7.86 19.01 49.57
C LYS A 475 7.82 17.52 49.25
N SER A 476 8.48 16.69 50.08
CA SER A 476 8.50 15.23 49.85
C SER A 476 7.09 14.62 49.87
N ILE A 477 6.22 15.06 50.79
CA ILE A 477 4.82 14.63 50.84
C ILE A 477 4.09 15.00 49.56
N SER A 478 4.23 16.25 49.11
CA SER A 478 3.57 16.72 47.89
C SER A 478 4.05 15.97 46.63
N ASP A 479 5.35 15.70 46.51
CA ASP A 479 5.95 14.97 45.40
C ASP A 479 5.45 13.50 45.37
N LEU A 480 5.38 12.86 46.55
CA LEU A 480 4.85 11.50 46.66
C LEU A 480 3.34 11.40 46.45
N GLU A 481 2.56 12.41 46.84
CA GLU A 481 1.11 12.48 46.53
C GLU A 481 0.86 12.65 45.04
N SER A 482 1.67 13.47 44.37
CA SER A 482 1.64 13.57 42.89
C SER A 482 1.95 12.24 42.23
N ALA A 483 2.97 11.51 42.74
CA ALA A 483 3.31 10.18 42.22
C ALA A 483 2.17 9.18 42.36
N ILE A 484 1.37 9.24 43.44
CA ILE A 484 0.15 8.38 43.59
C ILE A 484 -0.89 8.75 42.55
N THR A 485 -1.09 10.04 42.26
CA THR A 485 -2.02 10.49 41.24
C THR A 485 -1.61 10.02 39.83
N ASP A 486 -0.33 10.24 39.49
CA ASP A 486 0.23 9.80 38.19
C ASP A 486 0.17 8.28 38.04
N PHE A 487 0.35 7.53 39.15
CA PHE A 487 0.19 6.08 39.14
C PHE A 487 -1.27 5.64 38.91
N SER A 488 -2.23 6.35 39.49
CA SER A 488 -3.65 6.12 39.28
C SER A 488 -4.03 6.35 37.81
N ASP A 489 -3.52 7.42 37.20
CA ASP A 489 -3.73 7.75 35.81
C ASP A 489 -3.09 6.69 34.88
N LEU A 490 -1.86 6.22 35.22
CA LEU A 490 -1.23 5.11 34.52
C LEU A 490 -2.12 3.86 34.55
N LYS A 491 -2.61 3.47 35.73
CA LYS A 491 -3.50 2.30 35.86
C LYS A 491 -4.72 2.42 34.96
N THR A 492 -5.35 3.57 34.93
CA THR A 492 -6.55 3.81 34.10
C THR A 492 -6.22 3.60 32.62
N LYS A 493 -5.11 4.16 32.13
CA LYS A 493 -4.64 3.98 30.74
C LYS A 493 -4.31 2.53 30.41
N LEU A 494 -3.68 1.81 31.34
CA LEU A 494 -3.33 0.40 31.15
C LEU A 494 -4.56 -0.50 31.15
N ILE A 495 -5.55 -0.23 31.98
CA ILE A 495 -6.84 -0.96 32.01
C ILE A 495 -7.60 -0.74 30.70
N GLU A 496 -7.61 0.47 30.17
CA GLU A 496 -8.21 0.77 28.86
C GLU A 496 -7.54 -0.01 27.72
N ILE A 497 -6.21 -0.12 27.76
CA ILE A 497 -5.47 -0.93 26.77
C ILE A 497 -5.86 -2.41 26.87
N ILE A 498 -5.97 -2.96 28.09
CA ILE A 498 -6.38 -4.36 28.29
C ILE A 498 -7.77 -4.58 27.68
N GLY A 499 -8.75 -3.72 27.98
CA GLY A 499 -10.09 -3.83 27.43
C GLY A 499 -10.11 -3.84 25.92
N LYS A 500 -9.35 -2.93 25.28
CA LYS A 500 -9.23 -2.89 23.81
C LYS A 500 -8.55 -4.15 23.24
N ILE A 501 -7.55 -4.71 23.93
CA ILE A 501 -6.90 -5.95 23.49
C ILE A 501 -7.85 -7.14 23.64
N ASP A 502 -8.62 -7.19 24.72
CA ASP A 502 -9.64 -8.25 24.92
C ASP A 502 -10.74 -8.20 23.84
N ASP A 503 -11.23 -6.99 23.48
CA ASP A 503 -12.19 -6.80 22.39
C ASP A 503 -11.61 -7.28 21.04
N ILE A 504 -10.32 -6.98 20.78
CA ILE A 504 -9.62 -7.44 19.58
C ILE A 504 -9.52 -8.97 19.58
N ASP A 505 -9.18 -9.60 20.71
CA ASP A 505 -9.06 -11.06 20.82
C ASP A 505 -10.40 -11.76 20.62
N VAL A 506 -11.50 -11.17 21.10
CA VAL A 506 -12.86 -11.65 20.78
C VAL A 506 -13.14 -11.50 19.28
N GLY A 507 -12.77 -10.36 18.68
CA GLY A 507 -12.90 -10.13 17.24
C GLY A 507 -12.14 -11.18 16.42
N LEU A 508 -10.88 -11.47 16.78
CA LEU A 508 -10.05 -12.49 16.11
C LEU A 508 -10.64 -13.90 16.21
N ASN A 509 -11.21 -14.26 17.36
CA ASN A 509 -11.82 -15.58 17.57
C ASN A 509 -13.12 -15.76 16.76
N ASN A 510 -13.80 -14.66 16.42
CA ASN A 510 -15.04 -14.71 15.64
C ASN A 510 -14.84 -14.82 14.12
N LEU A 511 -13.59 -14.68 13.60
CA LEU A 511 -13.30 -14.72 12.17
C LEU A 511 -13.29 -16.15 11.58
N ASP A 512 -13.32 -17.20 12.38
CA ASP A 512 -13.18 -18.61 11.93
C ASP A 512 -14.49 -19.25 11.39
N ILE A 513 -15.59 -18.50 11.20
CA ILE A 513 -16.92 -19.07 10.98
C ILE A 513 -17.26 -19.39 9.51
N ASN A 514 -16.53 -18.83 8.53
CA ASN A 514 -16.93 -18.86 7.10
C ASN A 514 -16.29 -19.96 6.24
N LYS A 515 -15.56 -20.90 6.84
CA LYS A 515 -14.77 -21.92 6.11
C LYS A 515 -15.58 -22.85 5.19
N GLN A 516 -16.88 -23.07 5.44
CA GLN A 516 -17.69 -24.01 4.66
C GLN A 516 -18.09 -23.46 3.28
N GLU A 517 -18.37 -22.16 3.18
CA GLU A 517 -18.71 -21.53 1.91
C GLU A 517 -17.50 -21.47 0.99
N ASP A 518 -16.34 -21.06 1.54
CA ASP A 518 -15.07 -21.00 0.80
C ASP A 518 -14.65 -22.41 0.29
N ALA A 519 -14.83 -23.44 1.11
CA ALA A 519 -14.57 -24.83 0.71
C ALA A 519 -15.39 -25.24 -0.53
N ASN A 520 -16.64 -24.82 -0.66
CA ASN A 520 -17.46 -25.09 -1.83
C ASN A 520 -16.96 -24.35 -3.08
N GLN A 521 -16.53 -23.08 -2.95
CA GLN A 521 -15.96 -22.32 -4.05
C GLN A 521 -14.64 -22.92 -4.53
N ILE A 522 -13.77 -23.30 -3.61
CA ILE A 522 -12.49 -23.95 -3.90
C ILE A 522 -12.71 -25.33 -4.55
N ALA A 523 -13.66 -26.09 -4.07
CA ALA A 523 -14.02 -27.41 -4.66
C ALA A 523 -14.56 -27.24 -6.09
N ASN A 524 -15.38 -26.23 -6.35
CA ASN A 524 -15.86 -25.91 -7.70
C ASN A 524 -14.71 -25.51 -8.63
N PHE A 525 -13.83 -24.64 -8.17
CA PHE A 525 -12.64 -24.22 -8.91
C PHE A 525 -11.70 -25.41 -9.21
N SER A 526 -11.42 -26.27 -8.21
CA SER A 526 -10.63 -27.50 -8.39
C SER A 526 -11.24 -28.43 -9.44
N ARG A 527 -12.57 -28.57 -9.45
CA ARG A 527 -13.27 -29.42 -10.43
C ARG A 527 -13.11 -28.87 -11.86
N GLU A 528 -13.31 -27.57 -12.04
CA GLU A 528 -13.12 -26.93 -13.34
C GLU A 528 -11.64 -27.00 -13.79
N PHE A 529 -10.71 -26.84 -12.87
CA PHE A 529 -9.30 -26.98 -13.16
C PHE A 529 -8.95 -28.40 -13.62
N ASN A 530 -9.42 -29.42 -12.92
CA ASN A 530 -9.20 -30.82 -13.30
C ASN A 530 -9.87 -31.15 -14.64
N ARG A 531 -11.06 -30.59 -14.93
CA ARG A 531 -11.72 -30.73 -16.23
C ARG A 531 -10.86 -30.15 -17.38
N TYR A 532 -10.32 -28.94 -17.19
CA TYR A 532 -9.45 -28.32 -18.20
C TYR A 532 -8.11 -29.04 -18.32
N LEU A 533 -7.56 -29.63 -17.25
CA LEU A 533 -6.37 -30.49 -17.35
C LEU A 533 -6.62 -31.70 -18.25
N ASP A 534 -7.78 -32.35 -18.13
CA ASP A 534 -8.20 -33.45 -19.00
C ASP A 534 -8.41 -32.98 -20.45
N ASP A 535 -9.16 -31.92 -20.64
CA ASP A 535 -9.43 -31.30 -21.96
C ASP A 535 -8.12 -30.95 -22.70
N PHE A 536 -7.10 -30.48 -21.99
CA PHE A 536 -5.80 -30.10 -22.57
C PHE A 536 -4.77 -31.25 -22.60
N GLU A 537 -5.19 -32.47 -22.28
CA GLU A 537 -4.36 -33.68 -22.36
C GLU A 537 -3.12 -33.64 -21.42
N TYR A 538 -3.29 -33.16 -20.19
CA TYR A 538 -2.26 -33.25 -19.17
C TYR A 538 -1.95 -34.72 -18.84
N SER A 539 -0.68 -35.12 -18.85
CA SER A 539 -0.30 -36.55 -18.76
C SER A 539 0.83 -36.86 -17.80
N SER A 540 1.53 -35.86 -17.25
CA SER A 540 2.68 -36.08 -16.36
C SER A 540 2.31 -36.80 -15.06
N ASN A 541 1.10 -36.57 -14.53
CA ASN A 541 0.60 -37.19 -13.30
C ASN A 541 -0.89 -37.49 -13.45
N SER A 542 -1.43 -38.38 -12.61
CA SER A 542 -2.88 -38.55 -12.53
C SER A 542 -3.56 -37.26 -12.11
N ILE A 543 -4.62 -36.89 -12.83
CA ILE A 543 -5.42 -35.68 -12.52
C ILE A 543 -5.98 -35.75 -11.09
N ASP A 544 -6.32 -36.98 -10.60
CA ASP A 544 -6.79 -37.17 -9.23
C ASP A 544 -5.74 -36.83 -8.16
N SER A 545 -4.44 -36.85 -8.51
CA SER A 545 -3.37 -36.44 -7.61
C SER A 545 -3.16 -34.97 -7.53
N VAL A 546 -3.75 -34.18 -8.46
CA VAL A 546 -3.65 -32.70 -8.48
C VAL A 546 -4.60 -32.13 -7.46
N LYS A 547 -4.08 -31.32 -6.55
CA LYS A 547 -4.84 -30.70 -5.46
C LYS A 547 -4.65 -29.20 -5.43
N ILE A 548 -5.76 -28.48 -5.25
CA ILE A 548 -5.78 -27.07 -4.92
C ILE A 548 -6.43 -26.94 -3.55
N LYS A 549 -5.68 -26.44 -2.56
CA LYS A 549 -6.13 -26.28 -1.18
C LYS A 549 -5.82 -24.85 -0.72
N GLU A 550 -6.59 -24.32 0.21
CA GLU A 550 -6.37 -23.01 0.82
C GLU A 550 -5.09 -23.02 1.68
N ASP A 551 -4.87 -24.11 2.41
CA ASP A 551 -3.79 -24.23 3.36
C ASP A 551 -2.41 -24.36 2.69
N TYR A 552 -1.37 -24.08 3.49
CA TYR A 552 0.01 -24.38 3.11
C TYR A 552 0.22 -25.89 2.87
N PRO A 553 0.99 -26.32 1.87
CA PRO A 553 1.84 -25.50 0.97
C PRO A 553 1.12 -24.97 -0.28
N SER A 554 -0.09 -25.41 -0.60
CA SER A 554 -0.79 -25.09 -1.86
C SER A 554 -1.14 -23.60 -1.98
N LYS A 555 -1.74 -23.03 -0.96
CA LYS A 555 -2.18 -21.62 -0.97
C LYS A 555 -2.94 -21.27 -2.26
N LEU A 556 -3.90 -22.11 -2.63
CA LEU A 556 -4.74 -22.01 -3.83
C LEU A 556 -4.00 -22.21 -5.17
N LEU A 557 -2.73 -22.59 -5.15
CA LEU A 557 -1.99 -23.01 -6.35
C LEU A 557 -2.03 -24.54 -6.51
N PRO A 558 -1.87 -25.08 -7.74
CA PRO A 558 -1.92 -26.51 -7.97
C PRO A 558 -0.65 -27.22 -7.49
N PHE A 559 -0.86 -28.29 -6.72
CA PHE A 559 0.14 -29.17 -6.18
C PHE A 559 -0.20 -30.62 -6.51
N ILE A 560 0.83 -31.46 -6.65
CA ILE A 560 0.69 -32.90 -6.81
C ILE A 560 0.83 -33.56 -5.44
N GLU A 561 -0.16 -34.38 -5.06
CA GLU A 561 -0.09 -35.22 -3.87
C GLU A 561 0.56 -36.55 -4.19
N ILE A 562 1.77 -36.75 -3.67
CA ILE A 562 2.56 -37.99 -3.86
C ILE A 562 2.28 -38.89 -2.67
N TYR A 563 1.71 -40.06 -2.98
CA TYR A 563 1.43 -41.08 -1.97
C TYR A 563 2.69 -41.88 -1.65
N ASN A 564 3.22 -41.72 -0.45
CA ASN A 564 4.36 -42.49 0.06
C ASN A 564 3.87 -43.57 1.00
N PHE A 565 4.05 -44.85 0.61
CA PHE A 565 3.70 -46.01 1.45
C PHE A 565 4.40 -45.92 2.83
N GLY A 566 3.61 -45.84 3.91
CA GLY A 566 4.12 -45.79 5.29
C GLY A 566 4.69 -44.49 5.77
N LYS A 567 4.57 -43.37 4.98
CA LYS A 567 4.95 -42.02 5.35
C LYS A 567 3.79 -41.07 5.06
N ALA A 568 3.88 -39.83 5.59
CA ALA A 568 2.92 -38.77 5.24
C ALA A 568 3.02 -38.48 3.73
N ASN A 569 1.88 -38.20 3.10
CA ASN A 569 1.83 -37.79 1.71
C ASN A 569 2.64 -36.49 1.53
N GLU A 570 3.44 -36.42 0.49
CA GLU A 570 4.24 -35.30 0.13
C GLU A 570 3.49 -34.43 -0.90
N MET A 571 3.48 -33.13 -0.70
CA MET A 571 2.88 -32.19 -1.64
C MET A 571 3.99 -31.44 -2.40
N GLN A 572 4.03 -31.59 -3.71
CA GLN A 572 4.99 -30.90 -4.58
C GLN A 572 4.29 -29.94 -5.55
N PRO A 573 4.85 -28.75 -5.81
CA PRO A 573 4.31 -27.86 -6.83
C PRO A 573 4.20 -28.56 -8.17
N ILE A 574 3.08 -28.37 -8.90
CA ILE A 574 2.86 -28.98 -10.21
C ILE A 574 4.00 -28.68 -11.19
N ARG A 575 4.63 -27.50 -11.08
CA ARG A 575 5.79 -27.06 -11.86
C ARG A 575 6.98 -28.03 -11.76
N LEU A 576 7.25 -28.57 -10.58
CA LEU A 576 8.39 -29.46 -10.35
C LEU A 576 8.11 -30.92 -10.70
N SER A 577 6.84 -31.26 -10.82
CA SER A 577 6.37 -32.67 -11.03
C SER A 577 5.82 -32.87 -12.44
N SER A 578 5.91 -31.90 -13.34
CA SER A 578 5.39 -31.98 -14.71
C SER A 578 6.49 -31.77 -15.76
N SER A 579 6.31 -32.33 -16.94
CA SER A 579 7.09 -31.98 -18.11
C SER A 579 6.85 -30.48 -18.47
N ALA A 580 7.76 -29.87 -19.23
CA ALA A 580 7.61 -28.46 -19.60
C ALA A 580 6.31 -28.19 -20.38
N SER A 581 5.93 -29.07 -21.31
CA SER A 581 4.68 -28.93 -22.07
C SER A 581 3.44 -29.16 -21.21
N ASP A 582 3.49 -30.13 -20.27
CA ASP A 582 2.38 -30.38 -19.35
C ASP A 582 2.22 -29.25 -18.34
N PHE A 583 3.32 -28.65 -17.91
CA PHE A 583 3.23 -27.47 -17.06
C PHE A 583 2.51 -26.31 -17.78
N VAL A 584 2.85 -26.02 -19.03
CA VAL A 584 2.13 -25.00 -19.84
C VAL A 584 0.64 -25.36 -19.97
N ARG A 585 0.28 -26.64 -20.20
CA ARG A 585 -1.14 -27.07 -20.19
C ARG A 585 -1.81 -26.81 -18.85
N SER A 586 -1.09 -27.02 -17.74
CA SER A 586 -1.62 -26.71 -16.42
C SER A 586 -1.81 -25.21 -16.20
N GLU A 587 -0.97 -24.35 -16.79
CA GLU A 587 -1.17 -22.89 -16.77
C GLU A 587 -2.41 -22.50 -17.57
N TRP A 588 -2.62 -23.06 -18.78
CA TRP A 588 -3.86 -22.84 -19.52
C TRP A 588 -5.08 -23.25 -18.70
N ALA A 589 -5.08 -24.45 -18.16
CA ALA A 589 -6.17 -24.97 -17.34
C ALA A 589 -6.46 -24.04 -16.15
N TYR A 590 -5.43 -23.54 -15.50
CA TYR A 590 -5.56 -22.66 -14.34
C TYR A 590 -6.18 -21.31 -14.70
N TYR A 591 -5.66 -20.64 -15.74
CA TYR A 591 -6.18 -19.34 -16.15
C TYR A 591 -7.59 -19.43 -16.76
N PHE A 592 -7.90 -20.49 -17.50
CA PHE A 592 -9.27 -20.74 -17.99
C PHE A 592 -10.23 -20.99 -16.84
N SER A 593 -9.82 -21.75 -15.84
CA SER A 593 -10.66 -22.02 -14.67
C SER A 593 -10.92 -20.77 -13.85
N LEU A 594 -9.91 -19.91 -13.64
CA LEU A 594 -10.10 -18.60 -13.01
C LEU A 594 -11.08 -17.74 -13.82
N MET A 595 -10.94 -17.72 -15.15
CA MET A 595 -11.83 -16.96 -16.00
C MET A 595 -13.28 -17.51 -15.96
N SER A 596 -13.46 -18.83 -15.89
CA SER A 596 -14.78 -19.48 -15.89
C SER A 596 -15.49 -19.34 -14.55
N CYS A 597 -14.77 -19.56 -13.43
CA CYS A 597 -15.35 -19.55 -12.09
C CYS A 597 -15.56 -18.15 -11.54
N SER A 598 -14.80 -17.15 -12.02
CA SER A 598 -14.79 -15.82 -11.43
C SER A 598 -15.75 -14.84 -12.11
N ARG A 599 -16.57 -14.16 -11.30
CA ARG A 599 -17.33 -12.97 -11.72
C ARG A 599 -16.47 -11.69 -11.69
N ARG A 600 -15.34 -11.71 -10.98
CA ARG A 600 -14.40 -10.58 -10.79
C ARG A 600 -13.21 -10.61 -11.74
N HIS A 601 -13.15 -11.62 -12.62
CA HIS A 601 -12.11 -11.73 -13.65
C HIS A 601 -12.17 -10.54 -14.62
N PRO A 602 -11.02 -10.03 -15.10
CA PRO A 602 -11.00 -8.90 -16.06
C PRO A 602 -11.88 -9.08 -17.29
N GLY A 603 -12.16 -10.31 -17.70
CA GLY A 603 -13.11 -10.64 -18.77
C GLY A 603 -12.46 -11.06 -20.09
N PHE A 604 -11.14 -11.08 -20.15
CA PHE A 604 -10.37 -11.50 -21.31
C PHE A 604 -9.12 -12.30 -20.90
N LEU A 605 -8.56 -13.07 -21.85
CA LEU A 605 -7.24 -13.72 -21.73
C LEU A 605 -6.38 -13.33 -22.93
N VAL A 606 -5.09 -13.10 -22.70
CA VAL A 606 -4.08 -12.88 -23.73
C VAL A 606 -2.92 -13.83 -23.49
N PHE A 607 -2.67 -14.71 -24.44
CA PHE A 607 -1.58 -15.69 -24.41
C PHE A 607 -0.62 -15.44 -25.58
N ASP A 608 0.61 -15.13 -25.26
CA ASP A 608 1.68 -14.96 -26.25
C ASP A 608 2.44 -16.28 -26.39
N GLU A 609 2.38 -16.89 -27.57
CA GLU A 609 2.99 -18.16 -27.96
C GLU A 609 2.63 -19.32 -26.99
N PRO A 610 1.36 -19.67 -26.81
CA PRO A 610 0.96 -20.77 -25.90
C PRO A 610 1.46 -22.14 -26.35
N GLY A 611 1.85 -22.31 -27.61
CA GLY A 611 2.33 -23.57 -28.18
C GLY A 611 3.80 -23.91 -27.92
N GLN A 612 4.44 -23.32 -26.88
CA GLN A 612 5.84 -23.59 -26.55
C GLN A 612 6.11 -25.03 -26.10
N HIS A 613 7.39 -25.41 -26.08
CA HIS A 613 7.89 -26.70 -25.58
C HIS A 613 7.36 -27.93 -26.35
N ALA A 614 7.34 -27.84 -27.68
CA ALA A 614 6.88 -28.94 -28.57
C ALA A 614 5.47 -29.45 -28.18
N MET A 615 4.55 -28.51 -28.06
CA MET A 615 3.15 -28.80 -27.73
C MET A 615 2.51 -29.73 -28.77
N LYS A 616 1.70 -30.68 -28.31
CA LYS A 616 0.96 -31.60 -29.20
C LYS A 616 -0.11 -30.81 -30.00
N PRO A 617 -0.31 -31.17 -31.31
CA PRO A 617 -1.39 -30.54 -32.11
C PRO A 617 -2.77 -30.69 -31.49
N SER A 618 -3.06 -31.86 -30.90
CA SER A 618 -4.34 -32.13 -30.24
C SER A 618 -4.58 -31.21 -29.04
N SER A 619 -3.57 -30.93 -28.22
CA SER A 619 -3.69 -30.01 -27.11
C SER A 619 -3.91 -28.55 -27.57
N MET A 620 -3.26 -28.12 -28.67
CA MET A 620 -3.51 -26.81 -29.27
C MET A 620 -4.94 -26.70 -29.81
N LYS A 621 -5.45 -27.77 -30.44
CA LYS A 621 -6.84 -27.85 -30.88
C LYS A 621 -7.81 -27.73 -29.70
N SER A 622 -7.52 -28.41 -28.59
CA SER A 622 -8.32 -28.31 -27.35
C SER A 622 -8.29 -26.89 -26.78
N LEU A 623 -7.13 -26.19 -26.79
CA LEU A 623 -7.03 -24.81 -26.39
C LEU A 623 -7.90 -23.88 -27.25
N ILE A 624 -7.84 -24.03 -28.57
CA ILE A 624 -8.67 -23.30 -29.53
C ILE A 624 -10.16 -23.57 -29.27
N SER A 625 -10.52 -24.84 -29.13
CA SER A 625 -11.91 -25.28 -28.86
C SER A 625 -12.44 -24.67 -27.54
N ALA A 626 -11.65 -24.73 -26.47
CA ALA A 626 -11.99 -24.10 -25.20
C ALA A 626 -12.12 -22.59 -25.31
N SER A 627 -11.29 -21.96 -26.14
CA SER A 627 -11.34 -20.52 -26.40
C SER A 627 -12.59 -20.09 -27.16
N ILE A 628 -13.06 -20.90 -28.11
CA ILE A 628 -14.32 -20.66 -28.86
C ILE A 628 -15.52 -20.84 -27.94
N ASN A 629 -15.51 -21.86 -27.09
CA ASN A 629 -16.63 -22.21 -26.22
C ASN A 629 -16.80 -21.27 -25.02
N THR A 630 -15.85 -20.39 -24.76
CA THR A 630 -15.99 -19.40 -23.70
C THR A 630 -16.79 -18.20 -24.19
N ASN A 631 -17.66 -17.66 -23.31
CA ASN A 631 -18.39 -16.41 -23.59
C ASN A 631 -17.52 -15.16 -23.34
N LYS A 632 -16.20 -15.31 -23.21
CA LYS A 632 -15.26 -14.23 -22.91
C LYS A 632 -14.24 -14.11 -24.04
N GLN A 633 -13.58 -12.97 -24.09
CA GLN A 633 -12.60 -12.71 -25.14
C GLN A 633 -11.29 -13.43 -24.86
N VAL A 634 -10.76 -14.13 -25.87
CA VAL A 634 -9.44 -14.76 -25.83
C VAL A 634 -8.61 -14.27 -27.01
N ILE A 635 -7.39 -13.84 -26.77
CA ILE A 635 -6.44 -13.38 -27.77
C ILE A 635 -5.22 -14.29 -27.70
N LEU A 636 -4.96 -15.05 -28.75
CA LEU A 636 -3.81 -15.96 -28.88
C LEU A 636 -2.86 -15.40 -29.95
N ALA A 637 -1.58 -15.23 -29.61
CA ALA A 637 -0.55 -15.01 -30.62
C ALA A 637 0.13 -16.35 -30.94
N ILE A 638 0.09 -16.76 -32.20
CA ILE A 638 0.58 -18.08 -32.66
C ILE A 638 1.51 -17.87 -33.84
N SER A 639 2.69 -18.50 -33.82
CA SER A 639 3.65 -18.48 -34.93
C SER A 639 3.24 -19.41 -36.05
N LYS A 640 3.47 -18.98 -37.34
CA LYS A 640 3.37 -19.86 -38.49
C LYS A 640 4.37 -21.02 -38.38
N SER A 641 3.99 -22.20 -38.91
CA SER A 641 4.90 -23.32 -38.99
C SER A 641 6.02 -22.98 -39.98
N VAL A 642 7.27 -22.96 -39.49
CA VAL A 642 8.40 -22.75 -40.39
C VAL A 642 8.73 -24.06 -41.05
N ASP A 643 8.44 -24.22 -42.32
CA ASP A 643 8.99 -25.28 -43.14
C ASP A 643 10.49 -25.05 -43.38
N LYS A 644 11.30 -25.55 -42.44
CA LYS A 644 12.76 -25.49 -42.55
C LYS A 644 13.38 -26.46 -43.57
N TYR A 645 12.57 -27.09 -44.45
CA TYR A 645 13.05 -28.13 -45.35
C TYR A 645 12.66 -27.91 -46.81
N SER A 646 12.82 -26.72 -47.34
CA SER A 646 12.69 -26.56 -48.78
C SER A 646 14.00 -26.72 -49.58
N ASN A 647 15.15 -27.03 -48.99
CA ASN A 647 16.37 -27.27 -49.79
C ASN A 647 17.44 -28.05 -49.02
N THR A 648 17.26 -29.34 -48.71
CA THR A 648 18.37 -30.31 -48.62
C THR A 648 17.80 -31.73 -48.56
N GLU A 649 18.24 -32.55 -49.50
CA GLU A 649 18.06 -34.00 -49.50
C GLU A 649 18.67 -34.66 -48.27
N ALA A 650 17.85 -35.13 -47.42
CA ALA A 650 18.01 -36.25 -46.47
C ALA A 650 16.98 -36.12 -45.35
N VAL A 651 15.75 -36.43 -45.63
CA VAL A 651 14.74 -36.67 -44.59
C VAL A 651 14.83 -38.14 -44.21
N ILE A 652 15.39 -38.47 -43.05
CA ILE A 652 15.10 -39.72 -42.36
C ILE A 652 13.68 -39.50 -41.81
N GLU A 653 12.68 -40.13 -42.44
CA GLU A 653 11.35 -40.28 -41.88
C GLU A 653 11.47 -41.09 -40.61
N VAL A 654 11.42 -40.41 -39.48
CA VAL A 654 11.10 -41.06 -38.20
C VAL A 654 9.58 -41.11 -38.15
N GLU A 655 8.99 -42.23 -38.51
CA GLU A 655 7.56 -42.53 -38.35
C GLU A 655 7.10 -42.13 -36.94
N GLY A 656 6.11 -41.21 -36.87
CA GLY A 656 5.32 -40.94 -35.67
C GLY A 656 5.36 -39.55 -35.07
N VAL A 657 6.19 -38.65 -35.51
CA VAL A 657 6.16 -37.25 -35.03
C VAL A 657 5.50 -36.35 -36.08
N LYS A 658 4.19 -36.20 -36.00
CA LYS A 658 3.50 -35.12 -36.75
C LYS A 658 3.97 -33.80 -36.21
N LYS A 659 4.66 -33.02 -37.04
CA LYS A 659 4.99 -31.62 -36.80
C LYS A 659 3.70 -30.83 -36.60
N LEU A 660 3.73 -29.86 -35.70
CA LEU A 660 2.64 -28.91 -35.49
C LEU A 660 2.45 -28.10 -36.76
N ASP A 661 1.41 -28.39 -37.50
CA ASP A 661 0.99 -27.59 -38.65
C ASP A 661 0.00 -26.53 -38.15
N ASN A 662 0.52 -25.32 -37.82
CA ASN A 662 -0.30 -24.23 -37.32
C ASN A 662 -1.24 -23.66 -38.41
N ASP A 663 -0.90 -23.79 -39.71
CA ASP A 663 -1.79 -23.40 -40.80
C ASP A 663 -3.02 -24.29 -40.85
N TYR A 664 -2.86 -25.60 -40.62
CA TYR A 664 -3.97 -26.52 -40.50
C TYR A 664 -4.82 -26.20 -39.24
N LEU A 665 -4.22 -25.89 -38.10
CA LEU A 665 -4.93 -25.52 -36.88
C LEU A 665 -5.79 -24.25 -37.08
N ILE A 666 -5.28 -23.23 -37.77
CA ILE A 666 -6.05 -22.03 -38.10
C ILE A 666 -7.21 -22.33 -39.01
N THR A 667 -7.00 -23.14 -40.06
CA THR A 667 -8.07 -23.57 -40.99
C THR A 667 -9.15 -24.36 -40.23
N GLU A 668 -8.77 -25.23 -39.34
CA GLU A 668 -9.69 -25.98 -38.52
C GLU A 668 -10.43 -25.07 -37.51
N ALA A 669 -9.74 -24.11 -36.89
CA ALA A 669 -10.34 -23.13 -35.97
C ALA A 669 -11.47 -22.34 -36.68
N ILE A 670 -11.23 -21.87 -37.89
CA ILE A 670 -12.23 -21.17 -38.68
C ILE A 670 -13.43 -22.09 -38.99
N SER A 671 -13.23 -23.36 -39.19
CA SER A 671 -14.30 -24.35 -39.42
C SER A 671 -15.14 -24.66 -38.18
N LEU A 672 -14.60 -24.46 -36.98
CA LEU A 672 -15.24 -24.76 -35.69
C LEU A 672 -16.15 -23.63 -35.15
N GLY A 673 -15.99 -22.39 -35.62
CA GLY A 673 -16.82 -21.27 -35.19
C GLY A 673 -16.34 -19.91 -35.66
N ASP A 674 -16.95 -18.85 -35.15
CA ASP A 674 -16.55 -17.46 -35.41
C ASP A 674 -15.21 -17.14 -34.77
N VAL A 675 -14.15 -17.19 -35.56
CA VAL A 675 -12.78 -16.87 -35.12
C VAL A 675 -12.26 -15.67 -35.91
N ASN A 676 -11.85 -14.64 -35.23
CA ASN A 676 -11.16 -13.51 -35.86
C ASN A 676 -9.68 -13.82 -36.02
N VAL A 677 -9.22 -14.01 -37.24
CA VAL A 677 -7.81 -14.27 -37.57
C VAL A 677 -7.16 -12.99 -38.08
N ILE A 678 -6.14 -12.52 -37.39
CA ILE A 678 -5.32 -11.37 -37.77
C ILE A 678 -4.00 -11.92 -38.30
N ASP A 679 -3.93 -12.10 -39.63
CA ASP A 679 -2.71 -12.56 -40.33
C ASP A 679 -1.71 -11.41 -40.46
N ILE A 680 -0.54 -11.57 -39.81
CA ILE A 680 0.56 -10.62 -39.91
C ILE A 680 1.61 -11.16 -40.87
N ASP A 681 1.50 -10.75 -42.12
CA ASP A 681 2.54 -10.96 -43.11
C ASP A 681 3.51 -9.77 -43.10
N PRO A 682 4.84 -9.98 -42.89
CA PRO A 682 5.84 -8.92 -43.01
C PRO A 682 5.76 -8.17 -44.33
N ASN A 683 5.35 -8.84 -45.42
CA ASN A 683 5.14 -8.21 -46.72
C ASN A 683 3.86 -7.35 -46.77
N ASN A 684 2.88 -7.61 -45.91
CA ASN A 684 1.63 -6.84 -45.81
C ASN A 684 1.71 -5.69 -44.78
N LEU A 685 2.66 -5.70 -43.86
CA LEU A 685 2.94 -4.55 -43.00
C LEU A 685 3.21 -3.28 -43.81
N HIS A 686 3.76 -3.41 -45.01
CA HIS A 686 3.99 -2.29 -45.94
C HIS A 686 2.69 -1.67 -46.47
N LYS A 687 1.57 -2.41 -46.54
CA LYS A 687 0.30 -1.92 -47.08
C LYS A 687 -0.65 -1.37 -46.03
N SER A 688 -0.63 -1.88 -44.81
CA SER A 688 -1.52 -1.44 -43.74
C SER A 688 -1.06 -0.15 -43.05
N VAL A 689 0.16 0.25 -43.26
CA VAL A 689 0.86 1.34 -42.53
C VAL A 689 0.99 2.62 -43.36
N ALA A 690 0.95 2.54 -44.67
CA ALA A 690 1.23 3.67 -45.57
C ALA A 690 0.04 4.64 -45.77
N ALA A 691 -1.14 4.38 -45.23
CA ALA A 691 -2.37 5.09 -45.65
C ALA A 691 -3.27 5.58 -44.51
N LEU A 692 -2.69 5.88 -43.37
CA LEU A 692 -3.46 6.52 -42.25
C LEU A 692 -3.24 8.01 -42.23
#